data_fd93aa020fb92bbfa112d88fe4625fb3
#
_entry.id   fd93aa020fb92bbfa112d88fe4625fb3
#
_cell.length_a   1.000
_cell.length_b   1.000
_cell.length_c   1.000
_cell.angle_alpha   90.00
_cell.angle_beta   90.00
_cell.angle_gamma   90.00
#
_symmetry.space_group_name_H-M   'P 1'
#
loop_
_entity.id
_entity.type
_entity.pdbx_description
1 polymer ?
#
loop_
_entity_poly.entity_id
_entity_poly.type
_entity_poly.pdbx_seq_one_letter_code
_entity_poly.pdbx_strand_id
1 'polypeptide(L)'
;MTGSLHYLRFSSAFFALLGFLGATIGSAATEPVPPVPADHVQRFGRGLKDASIALETSGNSKPISKSSKPFSGWPFQPLATVTPPSGSLPTSHPVDGFIAARLTEKGLSLNPEADRRTLLRRASFDLLGLPPSPEALEAFEQDTAIGAWDRALDRMLAQPQHGERWARHWLDVARFAESSGFEHDYDRPGAYHYRDFVIKALNADMPFDQFVHWQLAGDEFEPENPLALMATGFLGAGVFPTQITANEVERTRYDAMDDMLSTTGSAMLGLTVGCARCHDHKFDPITTQDYYRMLSTFTTTVRSLRSLDLNPEQTQQQLKAFELEQAGLVAARTLYEKKILPDRFEAWLRAGDGWKVKADWELLESPEWKSKAGASFRSMGDGSVLVEGKNADYDTYTFTAETSTADLRSLRLEALPDPSLPQGGPGRADNGNLGLSRIRVFAEPRSGGIRHEIHLVRPRATFEQNHGSLSIASSLDDDFHTGWAVDPKFGTRQAAIVDFETPVQMPGGIRLTVELEFQVNVRHHIGRPRISVTSQTAAPFDPESVPAEIRRLLSRINSPGNSPESLSSSERATLMSWWKTSDEGWRAAQQRVELHAKNRPKPALTSILMCGEGYPALRMHTQGGDFLPETHFLHRGSADQKRGVATQSFLQVLMKSADSESQWHWQPPAGAEYSGRRRSLALWITDTREGAGHLLARVIVNRLWQHHFGQGLVTTPNDFGVQGTPPSHPELLDWLASELIRGGWRLKPLHRLLMTSQTYRQSSTESELKLRIDPSNRCFSRHVPARLEAEAIRDTLLWITGALDPTQFGPGTLDESSRRRSIYFTVKRSQLIPILQVFDSPEPLVSQGTRPATTVAPQALWLLNNPQVREWASRWASQEGGNPRSEPDLWIHRAYQRALQRLPRDTELKASRLFLAQQMERYRTGGTSQPERMAATDLLHALLSLNEVIYVD
;
A
#
# COMPACT_ATOMS: atom_id res chain seq x y z
N MET A 1 -14.85 -67.00 6.67
CA MET A 1 -14.29 -66.88 8.02
C MET A 1 -13.89 -65.40 8.17
N THR A 2 -14.58 -64.79 9.06
CA THR A 2 -14.66 -63.36 9.36
C THR A 2 -13.42 -62.93 10.16
N GLY A 3 -12.83 -61.82 9.79
CA GLY A 3 -11.75 -61.18 10.53
C GLY A 3 -11.99 -59.64 10.58
N SER A 4 -12.49 -59.18 11.71
CA SER A 4 -12.90 -57.81 11.99
C SER A 4 -11.68 -56.87 12.12
N LEU A 5 -11.74 -55.69 11.49
CA LEU A 5 -10.86 -54.58 11.76
C LEU A 5 -11.40 -53.79 12.97
N HIS A 6 -10.57 -53.73 14.02
CA HIS A 6 -10.82 -52.85 15.15
C HIS A 6 -10.33 -51.42 14.85
N TYR A 7 -11.26 -50.51 14.78
CA TYR A 7 -11.02 -49.08 14.91
C TYR A 7 -10.88 -48.71 16.38
N LEU A 8 -9.71 -48.24 16.76
CA LEU A 8 -9.48 -47.62 18.06
C LEU A 8 -10.17 -46.25 18.12
N ARG A 9 -11.23 -46.18 18.90
CA ARG A 9 -11.85 -44.93 19.34
C ARG A 9 -10.93 -44.30 20.39
N PHE A 10 -10.25 -43.19 20.08
CA PHE A 10 -9.72 -42.28 21.09
C PHE A 10 -10.81 -41.31 21.53
N SER A 11 -10.89 -41.19 22.80
CA SER A 11 -11.93 -40.69 23.67
C SER A 11 -12.26 -39.20 23.50
N SER A 12 -13.57 -38.94 23.50
CA SER A 12 -14.29 -37.67 23.50
C SER A 12 -14.13 -36.82 24.77
N ALA A 13 -13.01 -36.90 25.50
CA ALA A 13 -12.81 -36.17 26.74
C ALA A 13 -11.96 -34.89 26.62
N PHE A 14 -11.47 -34.54 25.43
CA PHE A 14 -10.69 -33.31 25.22
C PHE A 14 -11.50 -32.12 24.62
N PHE A 15 -12.76 -32.36 24.23
CA PHE A 15 -13.63 -31.33 23.67
C PHE A 15 -14.57 -30.66 24.67
N ALA A 16 -14.60 -31.09 25.94
CA ALA A 16 -15.48 -30.52 26.95
C ALA A 16 -14.86 -29.36 27.77
N LEU A 17 -13.57 -29.03 27.57
CA LEU A 17 -12.92 -27.93 28.30
C LEU A 17 -12.73 -26.65 27.48
N LEU A 18 -13.08 -26.65 26.18
CA LEU A 18 -13.04 -25.47 25.30
C LEU A 18 -14.43 -24.85 25.01
N GLY A 19 -15.50 -25.41 25.62
CA GLY A 19 -16.88 -24.96 25.42
C GLY A 19 -17.36 -23.85 26.37
N PHE A 20 -16.55 -23.36 27.30
CA PHE A 20 -16.98 -22.36 28.31
C PHE A 20 -16.27 -20.99 28.21
N LEU A 21 -15.45 -20.76 27.17
CA LEU A 21 -14.81 -19.44 26.92
C LEU A 21 -15.19 -18.83 25.57
N GLY A 22 -16.28 -19.30 24.95
CA GLY A 22 -16.75 -18.89 23.64
C GLY A 22 -18.01 -18.01 23.62
N ALA A 23 -18.24 -17.21 24.68
CA ALA A 23 -19.36 -16.27 24.68
C ALA A 23 -18.94 -14.95 25.32
N THR A 24 -18.11 -14.16 24.67
CA THR A 24 -18.02 -12.70 24.71
C THR A 24 -16.74 -12.24 23.97
N ILE A 25 -16.73 -12.39 22.65
CA ILE A 25 -15.92 -11.51 21.82
C ILE A 25 -16.85 -10.99 20.74
N GLY A 26 -17.51 -9.90 21.08
CA GLY A 26 -18.19 -9.06 20.11
C GLY A 26 -17.15 -8.51 19.14
N SER A 27 -17.54 -8.39 17.88
CA SER A 27 -16.78 -7.79 16.81
C SER A 27 -16.24 -6.43 17.28
N ALA A 28 -14.97 -6.39 17.63
CA ALA A 28 -14.26 -5.12 17.78
C ALA A 28 -14.00 -4.61 16.36
N ALA A 29 -14.84 -3.67 15.94
CA ALA A 29 -14.49 -2.80 14.83
C ALA A 29 -13.12 -2.18 15.15
N THR A 30 -12.21 -2.22 14.18
CA THR A 30 -10.91 -1.56 14.25
C THR A 30 -11.16 -0.06 14.44
N GLU A 31 -11.00 0.43 15.66
CA GLU A 31 -10.97 1.87 15.90
C GLU A 31 -9.80 2.47 15.13
N PRO A 32 -9.99 3.57 14.41
CA PRO A 32 -8.89 4.29 13.78
C PRO A 32 -7.96 4.80 14.88
N VAL A 33 -6.66 4.55 14.71
CA VAL A 33 -5.60 5.06 15.58
C VAL A 33 -5.76 6.58 15.67
N PRO A 34 -5.88 7.17 16.87
CA PRO A 34 -6.06 8.60 17.01
C PRO A 34 -4.88 9.36 16.43
N PRO A 35 -5.11 10.54 15.82
CA PRO A 35 -4.03 11.35 15.28
C PRO A 35 -3.08 11.77 16.40
N VAL A 36 -1.78 11.72 16.10
CA VAL A 36 -0.72 12.13 17.03
C VAL A 36 -0.90 13.62 17.37
N PRO A 37 -0.88 14.02 18.66
CA PRO A 37 -0.98 15.43 19.04
C PRO A 37 0.11 16.29 18.41
N ALA A 38 -0.24 17.52 18.02
CA ALA A 38 0.64 18.48 17.36
C ALA A 38 1.95 18.79 18.14
N ASP A 39 1.99 18.50 19.41
CA ASP A 39 3.17 18.71 20.28
C ASP A 39 4.37 17.81 19.90
N HIS A 40 4.15 16.68 19.24
CA HIS A 40 5.24 15.80 18.80
C HIS A 40 5.99 16.37 17.58
N VAL A 41 5.29 17.09 16.69
CA VAL A 41 5.93 17.75 15.53
C VAL A 41 6.87 18.87 15.99
N GLN A 42 6.52 19.59 17.06
CA GLN A 42 7.38 20.63 17.64
C GLN A 42 8.64 20.07 18.32
N ARG A 43 8.60 18.84 18.86
CA ARG A 43 9.79 18.20 19.43
C ARG A 43 10.76 17.70 18.37
N PHE A 44 10.27 17.31 17.19
CA PHE A 44 11.09 16.90 16.06
C PHE A 44 11.98 18.05 15.58
N GLY A 45 11.39 19.24 15.39
CA GLY A 45 12.14 20.43 14.95
C GLY A 45 13.14 20.97 16.00
N ARG A 46 12.95 20.69 17.29
CA ARG A 46 13.91 21.09 18.32
C ARG A 46 15.12 20.17 18.40
N GLY A 47 14.95 18.87 18.26
CA GLY A 47 16.05 17.90 18.26
C GLY A 47 17.04 18.13 17.10
N LEU A 48 16.53 18.52 15.93
CA LEU A 48 17.38 18.83 14.77
C LEU A 48 18.11 20.18 14.89
N LYS A 49 17.50 21.17 15.56
CA LYS A 49 18.15 22.47 15.80
C LYS A 49 19.26 22.41 16.84
N ASP A 50 19.11 21.57 17.87
CA ASP A 50 20.13 21.41 18.90
C ASP A 50 21.32 20.57 18.41
N ALA A 51 21.11 19.64 17.46
CA ALA A 51 22.19 18.88 16.83
C ALA A 51 23.09 19.72 15.93
N SER A 52 22.60 20.86 15.40
CA SER A 52 23.40 21.76 14.56
C SER A 52 24.23 22.79 15.36
N ILE A 53 23.98 22.92 16.65
CA ILE A 53 24.70 23.93 17.51
C ILE A 53 25.88 23.31 18.26
N ALA A 54 26.00 21.97 18.32
CA ALA A 54 27.07 21.29 19.06
C ALA A 54 28.40 21.12 18.28
N LEU A 55 28.71 21.98 17.31
CA LEU A 55 29.92 21.90 16.48
C LEU A 55 31.10 22.66 17.07
N GLU A 56 31.01 23.20 18.30
CA GLU A 56 32.21 23.80 18.94
C GLU A 56 32.37 23.27 20.36
N THR A 57 33.61 22.78 20.59
CA THR A 57 34.30 22.51 21.85
C THR A 57 34.00 21.19 22.57
N SER A 58 34.83 20.19 22.30
CA SER A 58 35.71 19.63 23.36
C SER A 58 36.77 18.72 22.72
N GLY A 59 37.98 19.24 22.67
CA GLY A 59 39.14 18.46 22.26
C GLY A 59 39.54 17.48 23.35
N ASN A 60 39.85 16.31 22.91
CA ASN A 60 40.90 15.37 23.30
C ASN A 60 40.62 13.98 22.76
N SER A 61 40.51 13.84 21.46
CA SER A 61 40.80 12.56 20.81
C SER A 61 42.26 12.60 20.38
N LYS A 62 43.06 11.73 20.96
CA LYS A 62 44.43 11.50 20.46
C LYS A 62 44.33 11.20 18.95
N PRO A 63 45.15 11.85 18.12
CA PRO A 63 45.14 11.51 16.69
C PRO A 63 45.50 10.04 16.53
N ILE A 64 44.67 9.30 15.83
CA ILE A 64 44.98 7.94 15.37
C ILE A 64 46.29 8.01 14.61
N SER A 65 47.28 7.23 15.05
CA SER A 65 48.58 7.19 14.44
C SER A 65 48.45 6.90 12.95
N LYS A 66 48.90 7.83 12.10
CA LYS A 66 49.07 7.62 10.66
C LYS A 66 50.13 6.54 10.45
N SER A 67 49.72 5.27 10.47
CA SER A 67 50.59 4.19 9.92
C SER A 67 49.76 2.88 9.93
N SER A 68 48.86 2.73 9.00
CA SER A 68 48.57 1.41 8.48
C SER A 68 48.62 1.47 6.96
N LYS A 69 49.50 0.67 6.35
CA LYS A 69 49.40 0.37 4.93
C LYS A 69 47.93 -0.01 4.64
N PRO A 70 47.36 0.45 3.51
CA PRO A 70 46.01 0.03 3.15
C PRO A 70 45.98 -1.51 3.20
N PHE A 71 44.95 -2.04 3.83
CA PHE A 71 44.72 -3.51 3.91
C PHE A 71 44.64 -4.02 2.46
N SER A 72 45.58 -4.85 2.08
CA SER A 72 45.72 -5.32 0.66
C SER A 72 44.96 -6.61 0.37
N GLY A 73 44.03 -7.01 1.28
CA GLY A 73 43.25 -8.23 1.12
C GLY A 73 42.03 -8.00 0.26
N TRP A 74 41.76 -8.91 -0.67
CA TRP A 74 40.47 -9.04 -1.30
C TRP A 74 39.39 -9.23 -0.18
N PRO A 75 38.22 -8.60 -0.22
CA PRO A 75 37.57 -7.89 -1.36
C PRO A 75 37.69 -6.36 -1.32
N PHE A 76 38.51 -5.81 -0.41
CA PHE A 76 38.60 -4.36 -0.14
C PHE A 76 39.39 -3.60 -1.21
N GLN A 77 39.92 -4.31 -2.21
CA GLN A 77 40.64 -3.70 -3.31
C GLN A 77 39.70 -3.15 -4.38
N PRO A 78 39.99 -2.01 -5.02
CA PRO A 78 39.32 -1.56 -6.23
C PRO A 78 39.25 -2.68 -7.30
N LEU A 79 38.31 -2.55 -8.25
CA LEU A 79 38.23 -3.48 -9.37
C LEU A 79 39.54 -3.47 -10.19
N ALA A 80 40.03 -4.67 -10.46
CA ALA A 80 41.14 -4.80 -11.39
C ALA A 80 40.67 -4.51 -12.84
N THR A 81 41.51 -3.86 -13.62
CA THR A 81 41.28 -3.75 -15.05
C THR A 81 41.65 -5.09 -15.71
N VAL A 82 40.63 -5.83 -16.12
CA VAL A 82 40.79 -7.19 -16.66
C VAL A 82 40.32 -7.22 -18.09
N THR A 83 41.14 -7.87 -18.96
CA THR A 83 40.75 -8.17 -20.33
C THR A 83 40.41 -9.66 -20.43
N PRO A 84 39.28 -10.04 -21.01
CA PRO A 84 38.96 -11.45 -21.21
C PRO A 84 40.06 -12.20 -21.94
N PRO A 85 40.44 -13.40 -21.45
CA PRO A 85 41.45 -14.21 -22.12
C PRO A 85 41.03 -14.55 -23.56
N SER A 86 41.93 -14.33 -24.51
CA SER A 86 41.71 -14.67 -25.94
C SER A 86 42.41 -15.97 -26.26
N GLY A 87 41.74 -16.92 -26.94
CA GLY A 87 42.40 -17.95 -27.70
C GLY A 87 42.30 -19.41 -27.24
N SER A 88 41.49 -19.79 -26.24
CA SER A 88 41.38 -21.20 -25.82
C SER A 88 40.17 -21.95 -26.39
N LEU A 89 39.18 -21.23 -26.92
CA LEU A 89 37.94 -21.81 -27.50
C LEU A 89 37.58 -21.17 -28.83
N PRO A 90 36.79 -21.86 -29.68
CA PRO A 90 36.19 -21.29 -30.89
C PRO A 90 35.21 -20.16 -30.61
N THR A 91 34.86 -19.91 -29.37
CA THR A 91 33.87 -18.88 -28.97
C THR A 91 34.57 -17.58 -28.66
N SER A 92 34.04 -16.47 -29.18
CA SER A 92 34.46 -15.10 -28.83
C SER A 92 33.75 -14.57 -27.58
N HIS A 93 33.02 -15.42 -26.84
CA HIS A 93 32.23 -14.97 -25.70
C HIS A 93 33.12 -14.75 -24.45
N PRO A 94 33.12 -13.54 -23.89
CA PRO A 94 34.07 -13.17 -22.82
C PRO A 94 34.01 -14.09 -21.59
N VAL A 95 32.80 -14.44 -21.11
CA VAL A 95 32.61 -15.33 -19.94
C VAL A 95 33.29 -16.68 -20.18
N ASP A 96 33.13 -17.24 -21.37
CA ASP A 96 33.71 -18.54 -21.74
C ASP A 96 35.23 -18.49 -21.76
N GLY A 97 35.82 -17.36 -22.14
CA GLY A 97 37.26 -17.15 -22.10
C GLY A 97 37.86 -17.38 -20.71
N PHE A 98 37.24 -16.78 -19.66
CA PHE A 98 37.71 -16.95 -18.28
C PHE A 98 37.52 -18.38 -17.79
N ILE A 99 36.36 -18.99 -18.06
CA ILE A 99 36.05 -20.34 -17.62
C ILE A 99 36.98 -21.35 -18.30
N ALA A 100 37.15 -21.22 -19.62
CA ALA A 100 38.01 -22.12 -20.39
C ALA A 100 39.48 -22.04 -19.94
N ALA A 101 39.99 -20.85 -19.66
CA ALA A 101 41.35 -20.69 -19.14
C ALA A 101 41.52 -21.49 -17.85
N ARG A 102 40.59 -21.39 -16.90
CA ARG A 102 40.62 -22.12 -15.64
C ARG A 102 40.45 -23.64 -15.81
N LEU A 103 39.58 -24.06 -16.73
CA LEU A 103 39.41 -25.48 -17.04
C LEU A 103 40.67 -26.09 -17.66
N THR A 104 41.33 -25.36 -18.55
CA THR A 104 42.57 -25.79 -19.22
C THR A 104 43.70 -26.03 -18.21
N GLU A 105 43.84 -25.16 -17.22
CA GLU A 105 44.78 -25.36 -16.09
C GLU A 105 44.60 -26.69 -15.38
N LYS A 106 43.37 -27.22 -15.35
CA LYS A 106 43.04 -28.48 -14.70
C LYS A 106 42.91 -29.66 -15.66
N GLY A 107 43.18 -29.45 -16.92
CA GLY A 107 42.98 -30.49 -17.95
C GLY A 107 41.50 -30.85 -18.17
N LEU A 108 40.62 -29.89 -17.96
CA LEU A 108 39.20 -30.05 -18.18
C LEU A 108 38.71 -29.21 -19.37
N SER A 109 37.50 -29.47 -19.81
CA SER A 109 36.82 -28.70 -20.85
C SER A 109 35.34 -28.52 -20.51
N LEU A 110 34.66 -27.57 -21.13
CA LEU A 110 33.20 -27.43 -21.06
C LEU A 110 32.50 -28.66 -21.61
N ASN A 111 31.30 -28.93 -21.13
CA ASN A 111 30.43 -29.94 -21.76
C ASN A 111 29.90 -29.41 -23.11
N PRO A 112 29.46 -30.33 -23.99
CA PRO A 112 28.65 -29.94 -25.14
C PRO A 112 27.41 -29.14 -24.72
N GLU A 113 26.87 -28.40 -25.66
CA GLU A 113 25.61 -27.67 -25.47
C GLU A 113 24.46 -28.66 -25.16
N ALA A 114 23.57 -28.29 -24.28
CA ALA A 114 22.34 -29.01 -24.01
C ALA A 114 21.37 -28.88 -25.18
N ASP A 115 20.43 -29.80 -25.30
CA ASP A 115 19.38 -29.68 -26.32
C ASP A 115 18.50 -28.43 -26.12
N ARG A 116 17.87 -27.99 -27.18
CA ARG A 116 17.11 -26.75 -27.24
C ARG A 116 15.96 -26.70 -26.20
N ARG A 117 15.31 -27.84 -25.97
CA ARG A 117 14.20 -28.01 -25.06
C ARG A 117 14.64 -27.82 -23.61
N THR A 118 15.73 -28.50 -23.25
CA THR A 118 16.40 -28.35 -21.95
C THR A 118 16.83 -26.90 -21.72
N LEU A 119 17.45 -26.26 -22.73
CA LEU A 119 17.86 -24.86 -22.59
C LEU A 119 16.70 -23.92 -22.38
N LEU A 120 15.61 -24.03 -23.14
CA LEU A 120 14.46 -23.15 -22.97
C LEU A 120 13.77 -23.37 -21.61
N ARG A 121 13.65 -24.63 -21.18
CA ARG A 121 13.10 -24.96 -19.86
C ARG A 121 13.93 -24.37 -18.73
N ARG A 122 15.24 -24.53 -18.76
CA ARG A 122 16.19 -23.93 -17.80
C ARG A 122 16.03 -22.40 -17.75
N ALA A 123 16.11 -21.73 -18.89
CA ALA A 123 15.99 -20.28 -18.97
C ALA A 123 14.63 -19.77 -18.48
N SER A 124 13.55 -20.48 -18.76
CA SER A 124 12.22 -20.12 -18.30
C SER A 124 12.10 -20.17 -16.78
N PHE A 125 12.65 -21.20 -16.13
CA PHE A 125 12.68 -21.28 -14.68
C PHE A 125 13.61 -20.24 -14.04
N ASP A 126 14.76 -19.99 -14.63
CA ASP A 126 15.71 -19.00 -14.13
C ASP A 126 15.15 -17.58 -14.23
N LEU A 127 14.55 -17.22 -15.34
CA LEU A 127 14.08 -15.87 -15.59
C LEU A 127 12.65 -15.61 -15.11
N LEU A 128 11.76 -16.61 -15.16
CA LEU A 128 10.33 -16.42 -14.91
C LEU A 128 9.81 -17.23 -13.71
N GLY A 129 10.56 -18.27 -13.27
CA GLY A 129 10.12 -19.20 -12.23
C GLY A 129 8.92 -20.05 -12.63
N LEU A 130 8.71 -20.25 -13.93
CA LEU A 130 7.62 -21.01 -14.53
C LEU A 130 8.16 -21.84 -15.72
N PRO A 131 7.56 -23.01 -16.02
CA PRO A 131 7.94 -23.74 -17.22
C PRO A 131 7.48 -23.01 -18.50
N PRO A 132 8.16 -23.23 -19.63
CA PRO A 132 7.68 -22.72 -20.91
C PRO A 132 6.36 -23.39 -21.29
N SER A 133 5.50 -22.69 -22.04
CA SER A 133 4.34 -23.32 -22.63
C SER A 133 4.72 -24.27 -23.77
N PRO A 134 3.90 -25.29 -24.06
CA PRO A 134 4.15 -26.20 -25.21
C PRO A 134 4.36 -25.42 -26.53
N GLU A 135 3.58 -24.37 -26.75
CA GLU A 135 3.64 -23.54 -27.95
C GLU A 135 4.95 -22.73 -28.01
N ALA A 136 5.40 -22.17 -26.88
CA ALA A 136 6.66 -21.43 -26.77
C ALA A 136 7.85 -22.36 -27.06
N LEU A 137 7.77 -23.60 -26.57
CA LEU A 137 8.77 -24.61 -26.77
C LEU A 137 8.86 -25.03 -28.25
N GLU A 138 7.72 -25.36 -28.85
CA GLU A 138 7.62 -25.72 -30.25
C GLU A 138 8.13 -24.58 -31.17
N ALA A 139 7.67 -23.36 -30.92
CA ALA A 139 8.14 -22.18 -31.65
C ALA A 139 9.67 -21.98 -31.56
N PHE A 140 10.25 -22.22 -30.38
CA PHE A 140 11.71 -22.15 -30.23
C PHE A 140 12.42 -23.30 -30.91
N GLU A 141 11.93 -24.54 -30.86
CA GLU A 141 12.55 -25.69 -31.55
C GLU A 141 12.56 -25.50 -33.07
N GLN A 142 11.51 -24.88 -33.62
CA GLN A 142 11.37 -24.62 -35.05
C GLN A 142 12.18 -23.39 -35.51
N ASP A 143 12.49 -22.44 -34.62
CA ASP A 143 13.29 -21.24 -34.97
C ASP A 143 14.77 -21.58 -35.09
N THR A 144 15.18 -21.99 -36.27
CA THR A 144 16.59 -22.29 -36.60
C THR A 144 17.41 -21.07 -37.05
N ALA A 145 16.81 -19.88 -37.06
CA ALA A 145 17.48 -18.66 -37.47
C ALA A 145 18.58 -18.25 -36.48
N ILE A 146 19.67 -17.65 -37.01
CA ILE A 146 20.73 -17.08 -36.17
C ILE A 146 20.14 -16.11 -35.14
N GLY A 147 20.56 -16.21 -33.87
CA GLY A 147 20.07 -15.40 -32.80
C GLY A 147 18.71 -15.85 -32.22
N ALA A 148 18.22 -17.04 -32.52
CA ALA A 148 16.98 -17.60 -31.98
C ALA A 148 17.02 -17.66 -30.44
N TRP A 149 18.16 -18.02 -29.87
CA TRP A 149 18.38 -18.05 -28.42
C TRP A 149 18.27 -16.65 -27.81
N ASP A 150 18.96 -15.67 -28.40
CA ASP A 150 18.90 -14.27 -27.95
C ASP A 150 17.48 -13.73 -27.96
N ARG A 151 16.72 -13.97 -29.04
CA ARG A 151 15.31 -13.58 -29.12
C ARG A 151 14.44 -14.25 -28.05
N ALA A 152 14.74 -15.51 -27.74
CA ALA A 152 14.01 -16.21 -26.66
C ALA A 152 14.29 -15.58 -25.31
N LEU A 153 15.54 -15.26 -24.99
CA LEU A 153 15.92 -14.56 -23.75
C LEU A 153 15.29 -13.17 -23.67
N ASP A 154 15.37 -12.38 -24.75
CA ASP A 154 14.81 -11.02 -24.78
C ASP A 154 13.29 -11.04 -24.55
N ARG A 155 12.56 -12.02 -25.11
CA ARG A 155 11.13 -12.19 -24.82
C ARG A 155 10.87 -12.53 -23.37
N MET A 156 11.66 -13.39 -22.74
CA MET A 156 11.51 -13.75 -21.32
C MET A 156 11.85 -12.58 -20.41
N LEU A 157 12.92 -11.84 -20.65
CA LEU A 157 13.32 -10.65 -19.90
C LEU A 157 12.29 -9.51 -19.97
N ALA A 158 11.47 -9.48 -21.03
CA ALA A 158 10.39 -8.51 -21.18
C ALA A 158 9.10 -8.91 -20.46
N GLN A 159 8.96 -10.16 -20.02
CA GLN A 159 7.74 -10.64 -19.35
C GLN A 159 7.65 -10.12 -17.91
N PRO A 160 6.44 -9.77 -17.43
CA PRO A 160 6.26 -9.28 -16.07
C PRO A 160 6.60 -10.31 -14.97
N GLN A 161 6.60 -11.60 -15.29
CA GLN A 161 7.01 -12.70 -14.42
C GLN A 161 8.50 -12.65 -14.07
N HIS A 162 9.33 -11.98 -14.90
CA HIS A 162 10.74 -11.77 -14.58
C HIS A 162 10.93 -11.04 -13.25
N GLY A 163 10.23 -9.92 -13.05
CA GLY A 163 10.29 -9.19 -11.81
C GLY A 163 9.78 -9.99 -10.62
N GLU A 164 8.71 -10.81 -10.78
CA GLU A 164 8.20 -11.69 -9.72
C GLU A 164 9.24 -12.73 -9.30
N ARG A 165 9.92 -13.35 -10.28
CA ARG A 165 10.97 -14.35 -10.01
C ARG A 165 12.17 -13.73 -9.30
N TRP A 166 12.70 -12.65 -9.82
CA TRP A 166 13.93 -12.04 -9.29
C TRP A 166 13.68 -11.22 -8.02
N ALA A 167 12.46 -10.70 -7.83
CA ALA A 167 12.07 -10.11 -6.55
C ALA A 167 12.12 -11.13 -5.41
N ARG A 168 11.77 -12.40 -5.64
CA ARG A 168 11.84 -13.40 -4.57
C ARG A 168 13.26 -13.54 -4.04
N HIS A 169 14.26 -13.59 -4.91
CA HIS A 169 15.67 -13.66 -4.52
C HIS A 169 16.10 -12.44 -3.69
N TRP A 170 15.68 -11.24 -4.11
CA TRP A 170 16.00 -10.02 -3.36
C TRP A 170 15.27 -9.94 -2.02
N LEU A 171 14.01 -10.37 -1.95
CA LEU A 171 13.21 -10.34 -0.72
C LEU A 171 13.76 -11.27 0.36
N ASP A 172 14.43 -12.37 0.01
CA ASP A 172 15.15 -13.20 0.97
C ASP A 172 16.36 -12.46 1.56
N VAL A 173 17.12 -11.79 0.72
CA VAL A 173 18.25 -10.95 1.14
C VAL A 173 17.78 -9.79 2.02
N ALA A 174 16.63 -9.20 1.71
CA ALA A 174 16.01 -8.14 2.48
C ALA A 174 15.27 -8.62 3.74
N ARG A 175 15.25 -9.92 4.07
CA ARG A 175 14.48 -10.52 5.19
C ARG A 175 13.02 -10.05 5.22
N PHE A 176 12.40 -9.93 4.05
CA PHE A 176 11.05 -9.39 3.90
C PHE A 176 10.00 -10.22 4.63
N ALA A 177 9.18 -9.55 5.45
CA ALA A 177 7.95 -10.07 6.00
C ALA A 177 6.91 -8.97 6.24
N GLU A 178 5.65 -9.39 6.32
CA GLU A 178 4.48 -8.55 6.55
C GLU A 178 4.00 -8.61 8.00
N SER A 179 4.89 -9.04 8.91
CA SER A 179 4.64 -9.14 10.36
C SER A 179 5.85 -8.71 11.18
N SER A 180 5.64 -8.45 12.46
CA SER A 180 6.64 -7.87 13.36
C SER A 180 7.61 -8.88 13.96
N GLY A 181 7.22 -10.15 14.04
CA GLY A 181 7.96 -11.16 14.79
C GLY A 181 7.75 -11.01 16.31
N PHE A 182 8.58 -11.73 17.08
CA PHE A 182 8.49 -11.82 18.54
C PHE A 182 7.14 -12.39 19.03
N GLU A 183 6.75 -12.12 20.26
CA GLU A 183 5.66 -12.81 20.97
C GLU A 183 4.30 -12.64 20.30
N HIS A 184 4.00 -11.46 19.79
CA HIS A 184 2.68 -11.16 19.22
C HIS A 184 2.62 -11.23 17.71
N ASP A 185 3.75 -11.11 17.06
CA ASP A 185 3.89 -11.13 15.60
C ASP A 185 2.76 -10.38 14.86
N TYR A 186 2.47 -9.14 15.31
CA TYR A 186 1.44 -8.30 14.71
C TYR A 186 1.71 -8.07 13.24
N ASP A 187 0.63 -8.07 12.45
CA ASP A 187 0.67 -7.77 11.02
C ASP A 187 1.16 -6.33 10.79
N ARG A 188 1.85 -6.14 9.69
CA ARG A 188 2.33 -4.83 9.21
C ARG A 188 1.53 -4.41 7.98
N PRO A 189 0.42 -3.69 8.16
CA PRO A 189 -0.38 -3.22 7.03
C PRO A 189 0.48 -2.34 6.12
N GLY A 190 0.33 -2.55 4.82
CA GLY A 190 1.08 -1.79 3.81
C GLY A 190 2.53 -2.24 3.59
N ALA A 191 3.05 -3.25 4.29
CA ALA A 191 4.42 -3.76 4.07
C ALA A 191 4.57 -4.43 2.69
N TYR A 192 3.53 -5.03 2.14
CA TYR A 192 3.53 -5.65 0.80
C TYR A 192 3.89 -4.67 -0.33
N HIS A 193 3.74 -3.38 -0.12
CA HIS A 193 4.14 -2.38 -1.10
C HIS A 193 5.65 -2.39 -1.39
N TYR A 194 6.48 -2.75 -0.40
CA TYR A 194 7.91 -2.93 -0.65
C TYR A 194 8.17 -4.12 -1.60
N ARG A 195 7.48 -5.25 -1.45
CA ARG A 195 7.53 -6.36 -2.41
C ARG A 195 7.12 -5.88 -3.81
N ASP A 196 6.02 -5.14 -3.89
CA ASP A 196 5.50 -4.63 -5.16
C ASP A 196 6.49 -3.63 -5.81
N PHE A 197 7.16 -2.80 -5.00
CA PHE A 197 8.28 -1.95 -5.49
C PHE A 197 9.38 -2.80 -6.11
N VAL A 198 9.86 -3.83 -5.40
CA VAL A 198 10.97 -4.69 -5.89
C VAL A 198 10.61 -5.34 -7.23
N ILE A 199 9.38 -5.87 -7.36
CA ILE A 199 8.90 -6.46 -8.62
C ILE A 199 8.90 -5.41 -9.75
N LYS A 200 8.35 -4.22 -9.48
CA LYS A 200 8.27 -3.14 -10.48
C LYS A 200 9.65 -2.64 -10.90
N ALA A 201 10.55 -2.44 -9.95
CA ALA A 201 11.91 -1.97 -10.20
C ALA A 201 12.70 -2.94 -11.10
N LEU A 202 12.64 -4.25 -10.80
CA LEU A 202 13.32 -5.28 -11.60
C LEU A 202 12.70 -5.45 -13.00
N ASN A 203 11.38 -5.35 -13.12
CA ASN A 203 10.72 -5.38 -14.42
C ASN A 203 11.08 -4.18 -15.29
N ALA A 204 11.20 -2.99 -14.69
CA ALA A 204 11.64 -1.77 -15.35
C ALA A 204 13.15 -1.74 -15.63
N ASP A 205 13.90 -2.75 -15.20
CA ASP A 205 15.36 -2.78 -15.25
C ASP A 205 15.96 -1.49 -14.65
N MET A 206 15.46 -1.11 -13.46
CA MET A 206 15.95 0.07 -12.73
C MET A 206 17.46 -0.07 -12.52
N PRO A 207 18.26 0.97 -12.75
CA PRO A 207 19.68 0.95 -12.39
C PRO A 207 19.88 0.51 -10.95
N PHE A 208 20.76 -0.44 -10.70
CA PHE A 208 20.91 -1.05 -9.37
C PHE A 208 21.45 -0.07 -8.32
N ASP A 209 22.22 0.93 -8.72
CA ASP A 209 22.62 2.05 -7.87
C ASP A 209 21.39 2.88 -7.43
N GLN A 210 20.47 3.21 -8.34
CA GLN A 210 19.20 3.86 -8.01
C GLN A 210 18.31 2.97 -7.14
N PHE A 211 18.28 1.66 -7.39
CA PHE A 211 17.56 0.69 -6.57
C PHE A 211 18.08 0.68 -5.12
N VAL A 212 19.39 0.81 -4.93
CA VAL A 212 20.04 0.96 -3.61
C VAL A 212 19.70 2.32 -3.00
N HIS A 213 19.82 3.41 -3.76
CA HIS A 213 19.48 4.75 -3.31
C HIS A 213 18.07 4.82 -2.72
N TRP A 214 17.08 4.27 -3.44
CA TRP A 214 15.71 4.36 -2.99
C TRP A 214 15.41 3.48 -1.78
N GLN A 215 16.04 2.34 -1.66
CA GLN A 215 15.86 1.49 -0.49
C GLN A 215 16.45 2.08 0.79
N LEU A 216 17.52 2.84 0.70
CA LEU A 216 18.15 3.48 1.84
C LEU A 216 17.56 4.85 2.17
N ALA A 217 17.20 5.63 1.17
CA ALA A 217 16.85 7.04 1.31
C ALA A 217 15.87 7.54 0.24
N GLY A 218 14.91 6.71 -0.20
CA GLY A 218 13.96 7.08 -1.25
C GLY A 218 13.15 8.33 -0.93
N ASP A 219 12.80 8.52 0.33
CA ASP A 219 12.14 9.71 0.85
C ASP A 219 13.02 10.97 0.84
N GLU A 220 14.36 10.82 0.86
CA GLU A 220 15.32 11.93 0.77
C GLU A 220 15.72 12.23 -0.69
N PHE A 221 15.69 11.23 -1.59
CA PHE A 221 16.00 11.41 -3.01
C PHE A 221 14.80 11.93 -3.79
N GLU A 222 13.62 11.33 -3.59
CA GLU A 222 12.38 11.61 -4.33
C GLU A 222 11.16 11.55 -3.39
N PRO A 223 10.95 12.56 -2.52
CA PRO A 223 9.94 12.54 -1.47
C PRO A 223 8.49 12.47 -1.96
N GLU A 224 8.25 12.87 -3.21
CA GLU A 224 6.92 12.85 -3.84
C GLU A 224 6.70 11.61 -4.73
N ASN A 225 7.70 10.77 -4.92
CA ASN A 225 7.59 9.58 -5.75
C ASN A 225 7.13 8.38 -4.91
N PRO A 226 5.91 7.84 -5.17
CA PRO A 226 5.39 6.72 -4.40
C PRO A 226 6.30 5.48 -4.40
N LEU A 227 6.94 5.19 -5.54
CA LEU A 227 7.84 4.03 -5.65
C LEU A 227 9.10 4.22 -4.79
N ALA A 228 9.67 5.42 -4.75
CA ALA A 228 10.84 5.72 -3.93
C ALA A 228 10.50 5.61 -2.43
N LEU A 229 9.29 6.03 -2.04
CA LEU A 229 8.81 5.87 -0.66
C LEU A 229 8.58 4.40 -0.30
N MET A 230 7.96 3.62 -1.19
CA MET A 230 7.76 2.17 -1.00
C MET A 230 9.08 1.42 -0.85
N ALA A 231 10.13 1.86 -1.52
CA ALA A 231 11.46 1.26 -1.50
C ALA A 231 12.08 1.28 -0.09
N THR A 232 11.84 2.31 0.71
CA THR A 232 12.37 2.44 2.07
C THR A 232 11.83 1.38 3.03
N GLY A 233 10.83 0.60 2.62
CA GLY A 233 10.36 -0.60 3.31
C GLY A 233 11.47 -1.64 3.56
N PHE A 234 12.57 -1.62 2.81
CA PHE A 234 13.79 -2.40 3.06
C PHE A 234 14.29 -2.25 4.50
N LEU A 235 14.41 -1.01 4.97
CA LEU A 235 14.85 -0.69 6.32
C LEU A 235 13.85 -1.17 7.38
N GLY A 236 12.55 -1.15 7.04
CA GLY A 236 11.47 -1.54 7.92
C GLY A 236 11.17 -3.05 7.99
N ALA A 237 11.75 -3.85 7.11
CA ALA A 237 11.40 -5.27 6.95
C ALA A 237 11.85 -6.17 8.14
N GLY A 238 12.83 -5.76 8.94
CA GLY A 238 13.34 -6.54 10.06
C GLY A 238 12.35 -6.75 11.20
N VAL A 239 12.67 -7.68 12.08
CA VAL A 239 11.89 -7.94 13.28
C VAL A 239 11.85 -6.74 14.23
N PHE A 240 10.79 -6.60 15.01
CA PHE A 240 10.68 -5.54 16.02
C PHE A 240 9.72 -5.96 17.12
N PRO A 241 10.14 -5.96 18.41
CA PRO A 241 9.26 -6.31 19.52
C PRO A 241 8.18 -5.25 19.72
N THR A 242 6.98 -5.69 20.07
CA THR A 242 5.82 -4.84 20.29
C THR A 242 5.46 -4.67 21.77
N GLN A 243 6.06 -5.49 22.62
CA GLN A 243 6.01 -5.34 24.08
C GLN A 243 7.41 -5.11 24.61
N ILE A 244 7.65 -3.91 25.13
CA ILE A 244 8.93 -3.54 25.74
C ILE A 244 8.67 -2.75 27.02
N THR A 245 9.51 -2.92 28.01
CA THR A 245 9.51 -2.11 29.23
C THR A 245 10.25 -0.79 29.01
N ALA A 246 10.03 0.19 29.88
CA ALA A 246 10.71 1.48 29.77
C ALA A 246 12.26 1.37 29.76
N ASN A 247 12.80 0.37 30.45
CA ASN A 247 14.24 0.14 30.50
C ASN A 247 14.82 -0.51 29.21
N GLU A 248 13.98 -1.09 28.38
CA GLU A 248 14.40 -1.78 27.15
C GLU A 248 14.33 -0.89 25.89
N VAL A 249 13.66 0.25 25.97
CA VAL A 249 13.45 1.15 24.82
C VAL A 249 14.73 1.46 24.10
N GLU A 250 15.74 1.93 24.81
CA GLU A 250 17.01 2.32 24.20
C GLU A 250 17.75 1.13 23.57
N ARG A 251 17.81 0.01 24.29
CA ARG A 251 18.41 -1.23 23.75
C ARG A 251 17.69 -1.67 22.49
N THR A 252 16.34 -1.73 22.52
CA THR A 252 15.53 -2.12 21.36
C THR A 252 15.76 -1.19 20.18
N ARG A 253 15.97 0.11 20.44
CA ARG A 253 16.29 1.06 19.38
C ARG A 253 17.66 0.79 18.77
N TYR A 254 18.67 0.51 19.57
CA TYR A 254 19.99 0.08 19.08
C TYR A 254 19.90 -1.23 18.28
N ASP A 255 19.09 -2.20 18.72
CA ASP A 255 18.90 -3.45 18.02
C ASP A 255 18.18 -3.26 16.67
N ALA A 256 17.22 -2.32 16.59
CA ALA A 256 16.57 -1.95 15.33
C ALA A 256 17.53 -1.25 14.34
N MET A 257 18.40 -0.38 14.83
CA MET A 257 19.42 0.25 14.00
C MET A 257 20.48 -0.76 13.54
N ASP A 258 20.89 -1.68 14.43
CA ASP A 258 21.79 -2.78 14.10
C ASP A 258 21.25 -3.68 12.99
N ASP A 259 19.96 -4.03 13.06
CA ASP A 259 19.27 -4.78 12.00
C ASP A 259 19.30 -4.05 10.64
N MET A 260 19.04 -2.74 10.62
CA MET A 260 19.14 -1.92 9.41
C MET A 260 20.58 -1.91 8.85
N LEU A 261 21.57 -1.69 9.70
CA LEU A 261 22.99 -1.63 9.32
C LEU A 261 23.51 -3.00 8.88
N SER A 262 23.27 -4.04 9.68
CA SER A 262 23.77 -5.40 9.41
C SER A 262 23.16 -5.95 8.12
N THR A 263 21.85 -5.68 7.87
CA THR A 263 21.23 -6.08 6.61
C THR A 263 21.75 -5.28 5.43
N THR A 264 21.97 -3.98 5.58
CA THR A 264 22.60 -3.16 4.53
C THR A 264 24.01 -3.68 4.22
N GLY A 265 24.81 -3.99 5.24
CA GLY A 265 26.15 -4.56 5.08
C GLY A 265 26.14 -5.90 4.34
N SER A 266 25.30 -6.84 4.77
CA SER A 266 25.24 -8.18 4.15
C SER A 266 24.57 -8.18 2.76
N ALA A 267 23.51 -7.41 2.59
CA ALA A 267 22.76 -7.36 1.34
C ALA A 267 23.50 -6.64 0.21
N MET A 268 24.13 -5.51 0.53
CA MET A 268 24.74 -4.61 -0.45
C MET A 268 26.25 -4.77 -0.56
N LEU A 269 26.93 -5.03 0.56
CA LEU A 269 28.38 -5.10 0.61
C LEU A 269 28.91 -6.53 0.83
N GLY A 270 28.04 -7.49 1.18
CA GLY A 270 28.48 -8.84 1.53
C GLY A 270 29.42 -8.83 2.72
N LEU A 271 29.21 -7.98 3.74
CA LEU A 271 30.05 -7.86 4.92
C LEU A 271 29.24 -8.06 6.21
N THR A 272 29.85 -8.73 7.17
CA THR A 272 29.29 -9.03 8.49
C THR A 272 29.55 -7.92 9.49
N VAL A 273 29.16 -6.67 9.15
CA VAL A 273 29.48 -5.46 9.93
C VAL A 273 28.99 -5.52 11.39
N GLY A 274 27.88 -6.22 11.65
CA GLY A 274 27.31 -6.37 12.99
C GLY A 274 28.24 -7.03 14.01
N CYS A 275 29.24 -7.80 13.58
CA CYS A 275 30.28 -8.35 14.46
C CYS A 275 31.09 -7.27 15.17
N ALA A 276 31.20 -6.07 14.57
CA ALA A 276 31.95 -4.95 15.13
C ALA A 276 31.17 -4.17 16.22
N ARG A 277 29.94 -4.57 16.55
CA ARG A 277 29.12 -3.94 17.61
C ARG A 277 29.76 -4.01 19.00
N CYS A 278 30.42 -5.12 19.33
CA CYS A 278 30.95 -5.37 20.67
C CYS A 278 32.46 -5.18 20.80
N HIS A 279 33.20 -5.44 19.73
CA HIS A 279 34.66 -5.35 19.62
C HIS A 279 35.02 -5.16 18.14
N ASP A 280 36.23 -4.72 17.84
CA ASP A 280 36.70 -4.65 16.46
C ASP A 280 36.49 -5.99 15.76
N HIS A 281 36.06 -5.98 14.50
CA HIS A 281 35.79 -7.21 13.76
C HIS A 281 37.03 -8.12 13.79
N LYS A 282 36.81 -9.41 14.13
CA LYS A 282 37.95 -10.30 14.44
C LYS A 282 38.89 -10.52 13.25
N PHE A 283 38.36 -10.48 12.04
CA PHE A 283 39.09 -10.87 10.83
C PHE A 283 39.16 -9.72 9.81
N ASP A 284 38.08 -8.99 9.64
CA ASP A 284 38.01 -7.88 8.70
C ASP A 284 38.48 -6.58 9.36
N PRO A 285 39.06 -5.64 8.61
CA PRO A 285 39.53 -4.37 9.12
C PRO A 285 38.37 -3.37 9.35
N ILE A 286 37.37 -3.80 10.10
CA ILE A 286 36.20 -3.02 10.49
C ILE A 286 36.26 -2.80 12.00
N THR A 287 36.44 -1.56 12.40
CA THR A 287 36.55 -1.22 13.83
C THR A 287 35.17 -1.05 14.46
N THR A 288 35.08 -1.20 15.78
CA THR A 288 33.89 -0.82 16.55
C THR A 288 33.55 0.65 16.33
N GLN A 289 34.53 1.49 16.11
CA GLN A 289 34.34 2.91 15.78
C GLN A 289 33.61 3.09 14.43
N ASP A 290 34.05 2.39 13.40
CA ASP A 290 33.37 2.39 12.09
C ASP A 290 31.93 1.94 12.19
N TYR A 291 31.68 0.88 12.96
CA TYR A 291 30.35 0.34 13.19
C TYR A 291 29.39 1.41 13.77
N TYR A 292 29.74 2.05 14.91
CA TYR A 292 28.84 3.04 15.54
C TYR A 292 28.71 4.31 14.72
N ARG A 293 29.74 4.70 13.98
CA ARG A 293 29.67 5.84 13.06
C ARG A 293 28.74 5.56 11.89
N MET A 294 28.77 4.37 11.31
CA MET A 294 27.78 3.94 10.32
C MET A 294 26.37 3.78 10.93
N LEU A 295 26.26 3.22 12.14
CA LEU A 295 25.00 3.04 12.85
C LEU A 295 24.27 4.36 13.06
N SER A 296 25.01 5.45 13.29
CA SER A 296 24.45 6.79 13.49
C SER A 296 23.70 7.32 12.27
N THR A 297 23.85 6.71 11.12
CA THR A 297 23.04 6.97 9.92
C THR A 297 21.55 6.80 10.21
N PHE A 298 21.17 5.82 11.04
CA PHE A 298 19.78 5.43 11.30
C PHE A 298 19.23 5.99 12.61
N THR A 299 19.94 6.90 13.29
CA THR A 299 19.57 7.44 14.61
C THR A 299 18.15 7.95 14.69
N THR A 300 17.71 8.72 13.70
CA THR A 300 16.42 9.39 13.63
C THR A 300 15.45 8.74 12.63
N THR A 301 15.85 7.63 12.02
CA THR A 301 14.98 6.90 11.08
C THR A 301 13.86 6.17 11.82
N VAL A 302 12.62 6.36 11.41
CA VAL A 302 11.45 5.72 12.00
C VAL A 302 10.66 4.93 10.96
N ARG A 303 9.92 3.91 11.41
CA ARG A 303 8.86 3.30 10.61
C ARG A 303 7.63 4.21 10.65
N SER A 304 6.98 4.41 9.50
CA SER A 304 5.80 5.26 9.38
C SER A 304 4.78 4.62 8.44
N LEU A 305 3.49 4.90 8.68
CA LEU A 305 2.42 4.62 7.73
C LEU A 305 2.07 5.92 7.02
N ARG A 306 2.16 5.92 5.70
CA ARG A 306 1.82 7.09 4.89
C ARG A 306 0.73 6.72 3.88
N SER A 307 -0.34 7.53 3.84
CA SER A 307 -1.39 7.39 2.83
C SER A 307 -0.96 8.10 1.57
N LEU A 308 -0.84 7.38 0.47
CA LEU A 308 -0.36 7.88 -0.81
C LEU A 308 -1.30 7.49 -1.95
N ASP A 309 -1.35 8.36 -2.96
CA ASP A 309 -1.84 8.00 -4.27
C ASP A 309 -0.72 7.28 -5.05
N LEU A 310 -0.95 6.03 -5.39
CA LEU A 310 0.05 5.24 -6.14
C LEU A 310 0.07 5.54 -7.64
N ASN A 311 -0.92 6.31 -8.15
CA ASN A 311 -1.02 6.70 -9.55
C ASN A 311 -1.28 8.21 -9.69
N PRO A 312 -0.39 9.06 -9.16
CA PRO A 312 -0.61 10.51 -9.08
C PRO A 312 -0.79 11.16 -10.47
N GLU A 313 -0.08 10.67 -11.47
CA GLU A 313 -0.22 11.16 -12.86
C GLU A 313 -1.63 10.91 -13.42
N GLN A 314 -2.16 9.70 -13.22
CA GLN A 314 -3.52 9.34 -13.65
C GLN A 314 -4.56 10.18 -12.91
N THR A 315 -4.43 10.33 -11.60
CA THR A 315 -5.32 11.18 -10.79
C THR A 315 -5.28 12.62 -11.28
N GLN A 316 -4.10 13.17 -11.57
CA GLN A 316 -3.94 14.51 -12.08
C GLN A 316 -4.57 14.69 -13.48
N GLN A 317 -4.45 13.70 -14.34
CA GLN A 317 -5.13 13.70 -15.66
C GLN A 317 -6.65 13.71 -15.50
N GLN A 318 -7.18 12.88 -14.60
CA GLN A 318 -8.63 12.85 -14.31
C GLN A 318 -9.13 14.17 -13.72
N LEU A 319 -8.37 14.78 -12.80
CA LEU A 319 -8.69 16.08 -12.23
C LEU A 319 -8.69 17.19 -13.28
N LYS A 320 -7.69 17.23 -14.15
CA LYS A 320 -7.64 18.21 -15.26
C LYS A 320 -8.82 18.05 -16.21
N ALA A 321 -9.17 16.83 -16.59
CA ALA A 321 -10.33 16.57 -17.44
C ALA A 321 -11.63 17.03 -16.76
N PHE A 322 -11.80 16.70 -15.49
CA PHE A 322 -12.92 17.12 -14.67
C PHE A 322 -13.03 18.65 -14.57
N GLU A 323 -11.93 19.35 -14.30
CA GLU A 323 -11.90 20.81 -14.17
C GLU A 323 -12.25 21.51 -15.50
N LEU A 324 -11.82 20.96 -16.62
CA LEU A 324 -12.18 21.48 -17.95
C LEU A 324 -13.69 21.35 -18.20
N GLU A 325 -14.28 20.22 -17.90
CA GLU A 325 -15.72 19.98 -18.05
C GLU A 325 -16.53 20.86 -17.10
N GLN A 326 -16.12 20.96 -15.84
CA GLN A 326 -16.73 21.83 -14.83
C GLN A 326 -16.71 23.29 -15.27
N ALA A 327 -15.60 23.76 -15.80
CA ALA A 327 -15.49 25.13 -16.36
C ALA A 327 -16.46 25.35 -17.53
N GLY A 328 -16.62 24.36 -18.41
CA GLY A 328 -17.59 24.37 -19.49
C GLY A 328 -19.04 24.50 -19.01
N LEU A 329 -19.42 23.72 -17.99
CA LEU A 329 -20.76 23.78 -17.40
C LEU A 329 -21.04 25.14 -16.73
N VAL A 330 -20.06 25.68 -15.99
CA VAL A 330 -20.14 27.00 -15.36
C VAL A 330 -20.25 28.08 -16.40
N ALA A 331 -19.49 28.01 -17.50
CA ALA A 331 -19.55 28.95 -18.60
C ALA A 331 -20.93 28.91 -19.29
N ALA A 332 -21.49 27.73 -19.51
CA ALA A 332 -22.83 27.57 -20.10
C ALA A 332 -23.92 28.19 -19.22
N ARG A 333 -23.86 27.96 -17.88
CA ARG A 333 -24.78 28.63 -16.93
C ARG A 333 -24.61 30.15 -16.97
N THR A 334 -23.39 30.65 -16.97
CA THR A 334 -23.11 32.10 -17.03
C THR A 334 -23.58 32.70 -18.32
N LEU A 335 -23.45 31.98 -19.43
CA LEU A 335 -23.98 32.43 -20.73
C LEU A 335 -25.53 32.53 -20.71
N TYR A 336 -26.17 31.53 -20.07
CA TYR A 336 -27.64 31.54 -19.86
C TYR A 336 -28.05 32.76 -19.02
N GLU A 337 -27.36 33.03 -17.91
CA GLU A 337 -27.59 34.20 -17.05
C GLU A 337 -27.44 35.52 -17.79
N LYS A 338 -26.49 35.64 -18.70
CA LYS A 338 -26.22 36.87 -19.43
C LYS A 338 -27.11 37.08 -20.63
N LYS A 339 -27.48 36.04 -21.37
CA LYS A 339 -28.15 36.17 -22.67
C LYS A 339 -29.63 35.80 -22.66
N ILE A 340 -30.05 34.89 -21.81
CA ILE A 340 -31.41 34.31 -21.85
C ILE A 340 -32.22 34.76 -20.64
N LEU A 341 -31.63 34.76 -19.49
CA LEU A 341 -32.31 35.03 -18.22
C LEU A 341 -32.92 36.44 -18.15
N PRO A 342 -32.28 37.52 -18.66
CA PRO A 342 -32.88 38.88 -18.66
C PRO A 342 -34.18 38.95 -19.41
N ASP A 343 -34.26 38.41 -20.64
CA ASP A 343 -35.47 38.44 -21.47
C ASP A 343 -36.61 37.64 -20.83
N ARG A 344 -36.29 36.50 -20.21
CA ARG A 344 -37.27 35.68 -19.48
C ARG A 344 -37.77 36.37 -18.20
N PHE A 345 -36.88 37.08 -17.51
CA PHE A 345 -37.25 37.87 -16.34
C PHE A 345 -38.19 39.05 -16.74
N GLU A 346 -37.89 39.76 -17.80
CA GLU A 346 -38.75 40.83 -18.30
C GLU A 346 -40.12 40.29 -18.79
N ALA A 347 -40.14 39.11 -19.40
CA ALA A 347 -41.37 38.44 -19.77
C ALA A 347 -42.21 38.07 -18.54
N TRP A 348 -41.55 37.52 -17.48
CA TRP A 348 -42.21 37.23 -16.22
C TRP A 348 -42.75 38.48 -15.52
N LEU A 349 -41.98 39.57 -15.50
CA LEU A 349 -42.46 40.86 -14.98
C LEU A 349 -43.70 41.39 -15.70
N ARG A 350 -43.76 41.22 -17.00
CA ARG A 350 -44.91 41.67 -17.83
C ARG A 350 -46.15 40.80 -17.72
N ALA A 351 -45.97 39.50 -17.48
CA ALA A 351 -47.08 38.55 -17.40
C ALA A 351 -47.97 38.77 -16.16
N GLY A 352 -47.46 39.41 -15.10
CA GLY A 352 -48.27 39.84 -13.95
C GLY A 352 -48.79 38.69 -13.04
N ASP A 353 -48.89 37.48 -13.55
CA ASP A 353 -49.48 36.33 -12.82
C ASP A 353 -48.54 35.69 -11.81
N GLY A 354 -47.23 35.91 -11.97
CA GLY A 354 -46.21 35.37 -11.11
C GLY A 354 -45.97 36.13 -9.80
N TRP A 355 -46.58 37.28 -9.63
CA TRP A 355 -46.39 38.11 -8.42
C TRP A 355 -47.36 37.80 -7.29
N LYS A 356 -48.40 37.03 -7.55
CA LYS A 356 -49.29 36.52 -6.52
C LYS A 356 -48.53 35.48 -5.68
N VAL A 357 -47.77 35.97 -4.73
CA VAL A 357 -47.10 35.13 -3.74
C VAL A 357 -48.20 34.41 -2.97
N LYS A 358 -48.37 33.10 -3.27
CA LYS A 358 -49.29 32.22 -2.55
C LYS A 358 -48.88 31.93 -1.11
N ALA A 359 -47.74 32.45 -0.71
CA ALA A 359 -47.10 32.16 0.58
C ALA A 359 -47.25 33.33 1.53
N ASP A 360 -47.93 33.11 2.62
CA ASP A 360 -47.97 34.06 3.76
C ASP A 360 -46.81 33.88 4.76
N TRP A 361 -45.77 33.14 4.40
CA TRP A 361 -44.59 32.99 5.24
C TRP A 361 -43.61 34.16 5.02
N GLU A 362 -43.44 34.99 6.02
CA GLU A 362 -42.41 36.03 6.07
C GLU A 362 -41.13 35.44 6.64
N LEU A 363 -40.06 35.52 5.85
CA LEU A 363 -38.74 35.10 6.29
C LEU A 363 -38.17 36.17 7.23
N LEU A 364 -37.88 35.77 8.46
CA LEU A 364 -37.25 36.66 9.44
C LEU A 364 -35.76 36.72 9.21
N GLU A 365 -35.24 37.88 8.92
CA GLU A 365 -33.82 38.17 8.89
C GLU A 365 -33.38 38.63 10.28
N SER A 366 -32.47 37.89 10.87
CA SER A 366 -31.99 38.28 12.18
C SER A 366 -30.65 38.98 12.09
N PRO A 367 -30.51 40.16 12.61
CA PRO A 367 -29.20 40.76 12.80
C PRO A 367 -28.37 40.01 13.87
N GLU A 368 -29.02 39.21 14.68
CA GLU A 368 -28.38 38.62 15.86
C GLU A 368 -28.77 37.14 16.10
N TRP A 369 -27.79 36.26 15.96
CA TRP A 369 -27.82 34.90 16.45
C TRP A 369 -26.76 34.72 17.55
N LYS A 370 -27.12 34.09 18.63
CA LYS A 370 -26.23 33.81 19.77
C LYS A 370 -26.24 32.32 20.11
N SER A 371 -25.09 31.78 20.49
CA SER A 371 -24.93 30.45 21.09
C SER A 371 -24.46 30.63 22.50
N LYS A 372 -25.09 29.92 23.43
CA LYS A 372 -24.68 29.89 24.84
C LYS A 372 -23.34 29.19 25.04
N ALA A 373 -23.05 28.18 24.22
CA ALA A 373 -21.83 27.36 24.31
C ALA A 373 -20.70 27.80 23.38
N GLY A 374 -20.90 28.86 22.56
CA GLY A 374 -19.86 29.51 21.77
C GLY A 374 -19.72 29.03 20.30
N ALA A 375 -20.80 28.52 19.70
CA ALA A 375 -20.88 28.35 18.26
C ALA A 375 -20.97 29.72 17.57
N SER A 376 -20.50 29.80 16.34
CA SER A 376 -20.60 31.00 15.49
C SER A 376 -21.63 30.79 14.36
N PHE A 377 -22.17 31.91 13.84
CA PHE A 377 -23.22 31.88 12.84
C PHE A 377 -22.80 32.68 11.62
N ARG A 378 -22.84 32.04 10.44
CA ARG A 378 -22.54 32.68 9.17
C ARG A 378 -23.80 32.77 8.30
N SER A 379 -24.19 33.97 7.93
CA SER A 379 -25.34 34.19 7.06
C SER A 379 -25.11 33.58 5.67
N MET A 380 -26.14 32.91 5.13
CA MET A 380 -26.09 32.23 3.84
C MET A 380 -26.78 32.99 2.69
N GLY A 381 -27.34 34.17 2.98
CA GLY A 381 -27.99 35.00 1.96
C GLY A 381 -29.41 34.55 1.58
N ASP A 382 -29.88 33.40 2.04
CA ASP A 382 -31.24 32.90 1.84
C ASP A 382 -32.09 33.01 3.12
N GLY A 383 -31.64 33.81 4.10
CA GLY A 383 -32.24 33.98 5.40
C GLY A 383 -31.92 32.84 6.38
N SER A 384 -31.14 31.84 5.96
CA SER A 384 -30.56 30.83 6.87
C SER A 384 -29.21 31.28 7.37
N VAL A 385 -28.76 30.67 8.44
CA VAL A 385 -27.39 30.77 8.93
C VAL A 385 -26.76 29.40 8.99
N LEU A 386 -25.48 29.29 8.62
CA LEU A 386 -24.68 28.07 8.87
C LEU A 386 -24.04 28.21 10.23
N VAL A 387 -24.20 27.19 11.05
CA VAL A 387 -23.61 27.13 12.40
C VAL A 387 -22.24 26.50 12.31
N GLU A 388 -21.22 27.27 12.68
CA GLU A 388 -19.80 26.92 12.57
C GLU A 388 -19.12 26.93 13.96
N GLY A 389 -17.83 26.63 13.97
CA GLY A 389 -17.01 26.66 15.18
C GLY A 389 -17.36 25.54 16.18
N LYS A 390 -17.32 25.87 17.46
CA LYS A 390 -17.47 24.90 18.55
C LYS A 390 -18.79 24.11 18.43
N ASN A 391 -18.70 22.79 18.49
CA ASN A 391 -19.84 21.89 18.61
C ASN A 391 -19.81 21.26 20.00
N ALA A 392 -20.37 22.00 20.98
CA ALA A 392 -20.40 21.58 22.38
C ALA A 392 -21.35 20.39 22.57
N ASP A 393 -21.29 19.72 23.71
CA ASP A 393 -22.18 18.59 23.98
C ASP A 393 -23.65 19.03 24.02
N TYR A 394 -23.92 20.19 24.63
CA TYR A 394 -25.24 20.84 24.70
C TYR A 394 -25.11 22.32 24.41
N ASP A 395 -26.14 22.93 23.76
CA ASP A 395 -26.16 24.34 23.45
C ASP A 395 -27.60 24.90 23.45
N THR A 396 -27.69 26.21 23.48
CA THR A 396 -28.92 26.97 23.27
C THR A 396 -28.65 28.05 22.24
N TYR A 397 -29.41 28.03 21.15
CA TYR A 397 -29.35 29.09 20.14
C TYR A 397 -30.44 30.09 20.40
N THR A 398 -30.10 31.36 20.44
CA THR A 398 -31.03 32.48 20.57
C THR A 398 -31.03 33.27 19.26
N PHE A 399 -32.21 33.40 18.68
CA PHE A 399 -32.46 34.17 17.48
C PHE A 399 -33.29 35.36 17.83
N THR A 400 -32.92 36.57 17.38
CA THR A 400 -33.71 37.79 17.60
C THR A 400 -33.92 38.52 16.29
N ALA A 401 -35.17 38.80 15.95
CA ALA A 401 -35.54 39.46 14.72
C ALA A 401 -36.72 40.39 14.92
N GLU A 402 -36.86 41.38 14.01
CA GLU A 402 -37.98 42.25 13.98
C GLU A 402 -38.91 41.98 12.78
N THR A 403 -40.20 42.13 12.95
CA THR A 403 -41.20 42.02 11.90
C THR A 403 -42.18 43.15 12.00
N SER A 404 -42.67 43.62 10.83
CA SER A 404 -43.75 44.58 10.71
C SER A 404 -45.15 43.94 10.65
N THR A 405 -45.19 42.60 10.52
CA THR A 405 -46.44 41.83 10.51
C THR A 405 -47.13 41.97 11.89
N ALA A 406 -48.31 42.58 11.91
CA ALA A 406 -49.01 42.99 13.11
C ALA A 406 -49.85 41.91 13.79
N ASP A 407 -50.09 40.75 13.14
CA ASP A 407 -50.95 39.67 13.59
C ASP A 407 -50.24 38.33 13.35
N LEU A 408 -49.30 37.92 14.24
CA LEU A 408 -48.55 36.70 14.08
C LEU A 408 -49.34 35.51 14.68
N ARG A 409 -49.44 34.42 13.92
CA ARG A 409 -50.21 33.24 14.26
C ARG A 409 -49.44 31.92 14.27
N SER A 410 -48.35 31.84 13.45
CA SER A 410 -47.52 30.63 13.39
C SER A 410 -46.07 30.98 13.14
N LEU A 411 -45.18 30.12 13.62
CA LEU A 411 -43.74 30.14 13.35
C LEU A 411 -43.33 28.83 12.68
N ARG A 412 -42.45 28.92 11.66
CA ARG A 412 -41.82 27.78 11.01
C ARG A 412 -40.32 27.84 11.23
N LEU A 413 -39.78 26.75 11.80
CA LEU A 413 -38.35 26.47 11.93
C LEU A 413 -37.99 25.48 10.84
N GLU A 414 -37.02 25.83 10.03
CA GLU A 414 -36.42 24.95 9.01
C GLU A 414 -35.03 24.54 9.42
N ALA A 415 -34.74 23.25 9.28
CA ALA A 415 -33.43 22.67 9.41
C ALA A 415 -32.97 22.26 7.99
N LEU A 416 -32.07 23.04 7.42
CA LEU A 416 -31.64 22.92 6.04
C LEU A 416 -30.38 22.05 5.89
N PRO A 417 -30.24 21.28 4.79
CA PRO A 417 -29.02 20.57 4.49
C PRO A 417 -27.90 21.54 4.08
N ASP A 418 -26.65 21.14 4.35
CA ASP A 418 -25.47 21.82 3.87
C ASP A 418 -24.34 20.80 3.64
N PRO A 419 -23.60 20.86 2.55
CA PRO A 419 -22.52 19.91 2.27
C PRO A 419 -21.37 19.89 3.31
N SER A 420 -21.22 20.98 4.06
CA SER A 420 -20.22 21.09 5.14
C SER A 420 -20.61 20.38 6.43
N LEU A 421 -21.87 19.99 6.56
CA LEU A 421 -22.37 19.28 7.73
C LEU A 421 -22.16 17.76 7.59
N PRO A 422 -22.01 17.02 8.71
CA PRO A 422 -21.94 15.56 8.68
C PRO A 422 -23.15 14.96 7.95
N GLN A 423 -22.92 14.01 7.06
CA GLN A 423 -23.94 13.39 6.20
C GLN A 423 -24.80 14.38 5.38
N GLY A 424 -24.32 15.63 5.18
CA GLY A 424 -25.07 16.71 4.55
C GLY A 424 -26.09 17.38 5.48
N GLY A 425 -26.07 17.12 6.75
CA GLY A 425 -26.96 17.64 7.76
C GLY A 425 -28.36 16.97 7.77
N PRO A 426 -29.42 17.63 8.35
CA PRO A 426 -29.46 19.04 8.78
C PRO A 426 -28.88 19.33 10.17
N GLY A 427 -28.42 18.31 10.89
CA GLY A 427 -27.81 18.47 12.19
C GLY A 427 -26.28 18.48 12.15
N ARG A 428 -25.66 18.78 13.32
CA ARG A 428 -24.20 18.82 13.53
C ARG A 428 -23.64 17.57 14.21
N ALA A 429 -24.49 16.58 14.53
CA ALA A 429 -24.05 15.29 15.04
C ALA A 429 -23.27 14.52 13.98
N ASP A 430 -22.38 13.61 14.39
CA ASP A 430 -21.52 12.83 13.47
C ASP A 430 -22.31 12.01 12.42
N ASN A 431 -23.56 11.62 12.77
CA ASN A 431 -24.51 10.95 11.87
C ASN A 431 -25.38 11.94 11.07
N GLY A 432 -25.22 13.26 11.21
CA GLY A 432 -26.03 14.27 10.54
C GLY A 432 -27.38 14.55 11.19
N ASN A 433 -27.72 13.92 12.31
CA ASN A 433 -28.99 14.12 13.01
C ASN A 433 -29.01 15.41 13.84
N LEU A 434 -30.24 15.84 14.19
CA LEU A 434 -30.49 16.91 15.17
C LEU A 434 -31.32 16.38 16.35
N GLY A 435 -31.31 17.10 17.46
CA GLY A 435 -32.09 16.78 18.63
C GLY A 435 -32.52 18.07 19.34
N LEU A 436 -33.61 18.67 18.88
CA LEU A 436 -34.17 19.90 19.49
C LEU A 436 -35.01 19.54 20.68
N SER A 437 -34.48 19.74 21.89
CA SER A 437 -35.19 19.42 23.13
C SER A 437 -36.31 20.43 23.44
N ARG A 438 -36.11 21.71 23.21
CA ARG A 438 -37.11 22.71 23.50
C ARG A 438 -37.06 23.86 22.52
N ILE A 439 -38.26 24.40 22.17
CA ILE A 439 -38.46 25.66 21.48
C ILE A 439 -39.30 26.60 22.34
N ARG A 440 -38.80 27.82 22.53
CA ARG A 440 -39.52 28.89 23.21
C ARG A 440 -39.53 30.14 22.34
N VAL A 441 -40.64 30.86 22.35
CA VAL A 441 -40.82 32.08 21.57
C VAL A 441 -41.28 33.20 22.49
N PHE A 442 -40.66 34.35 22.35
CA PHE A 442 -41.02 35.55 23.09
C PHE A 442 -41.29 36.69 22.13
N ALA A 443 -42.21 37.56 22.48
CA ALA A 443 -42.50 38.78 21.72
C ALA A 443 -42.46 40.01 22.62
N GLU A 444 -41.98 41.08 22.09
CA GLU A 444 -42.04 42.42 22.69
C GLU A 444 -42.31 43.48 21.61
N PRO A 445 -42.89 44.63 21.98
CA PRO A 445 -43.04 45.74 21.02
C PRO A 445 -41.68 46.17 20.45
N ARG A 446 -41.61 46.48 19.16
CA ARG A 446 -40.37 46.96 18.52
C ARG A 446 -39.83 48.24 19.17
N SER A 447 -40.73 49.10 19.73
CA SER A 447 -40.36 50.31 20.45
C SER A 447 -39.76 50.04 21.86
N GLY A 448 -39.63 48.78 22.26
CA GLY A 448 -39.30 48.36 23.64
C GLY A 448 -40.52 48.22 24.53
N GLY A 449 -40.41 47.33 25.49
CA GLY A 449 -41.51 47.03 26.41
C GLY A 449 -41.33 45.73 27.15
N ILE A 450 -42.42 45.25 27.74
CA ILE A 450 -42.37 43.94 28.46
C ILE A 450 -42.29 42.81 27.46
N ARG A 451 -41.32 41.94 27.61
CA ARG A 451 -41.15 40.68 26.88
C ARG A 451 -42.13 39.63 27.40
N HIS A 452 -43.01 39.12 26.55
CA HIS A 452 -43.98 38.08 26.90
C HIS A 452 -43.59 36.76 26.22
N GLU A 453 -43.70 35.65 26.93
CA GLU A 453 -43.58 34.32 26.37
C GLU A 453 -44.86 33.96 25.60
N ILE A 454 -44.75 33.41 24.43
CA ILE A 454 -45.84 32.98 23.58
C ILE A 454 -46.08 31.49 23.79
N HIS A 455 -47.31 31.14 24.18
CA HIS A 455 -47.68 29.73 24.32
C HIS A 455 -47.85 29.10 22.95
N LEU A 456 -47.09 28.00 22.70
CA LEU A 456 -47.03 27.28 21.44
C LEU A 456 -47.96 26.08 21.45
N VAL A 457 -48.71 25.90 20.36
CA VAL A 457 -49.70 24.82 20.20
C VAL A 457 -49.62 24.20 18.82
N ARG A 458 -50.26 23.07 18.65
CA ARG A 458 -50.40 22.34 17.36
C ARG A 458 -49.06 22.17 16.62
N PRO A 459 -48.05 21.61 17.24
CA PRO A 459 -46.79 21.31 16.60
C PRO A 459 -46.96 20.29 15.47
N ARG A 460 -46.26 20.50 14.35
CA ARG A 460 -46.24 19.58 13.23
C ARG A 460 -44.89 19.68 12.52
N ALA A 461 -44.37 18.56 12.03
CA ALA A 461 -43.09 18.50 11.32
C ALA A 461 -43.20 17.77 9.98
N THR A 462 -42.29 18.03 9.05
CA THR A 462 -42.20 17.32 7.76
C THR A 462 -41.81 15.87 7.95
N PHE A 463 -41.02 15.60 9.00
CA PHE A 463 -40.60 14.27 9.40
C PHE A 463 -40.25 14.26 10.90
N GLU A 464 -40.52 13.18 11.56
CA GLU A 464 -40.18 12.89 12.96
C GLU A 464 -39.57 11.51 13.06
N GLN A 465 -38.51 11.36 13.84
CA GLN A 465 -37.82 10.08 13.99
C GLN A 465 -38.76 9.02 14.63
N ASN A 466 -39.61 9.45 15.55
CA ASN A 466 -40.75 8.67 16.04
C ASN A 466 -41.88 9.62 16.48
N HIS A 467 -43.08 9.09 16.72
CA HIS A 467 -44.23 9.87 17.19
C HIS A 467 -44.32 9.99 18.72
N GLY A 468 -43.28 9.62 19.45
CA GLY A 468 -43.15 9.72 20.90
C GLY A 468 -42.04 10.70 21.32
N SER A 469 -41.06 10.20 22.04
CA SER A 469 -39.97 10.99 22.63
C SER A 469 -39.09 11.78 21.63
N LEU A 470 -39.13 11.44 20.33
CA LEU A 470 -38.35 12.12 19.29
C LEU A 470 -39.25 12.79 18.23
N SER A 471 -40.36 13.36 18.67
CA SER A 471 -41.32 14.14 17.86
C SER A 471 -41.18 15.65 18.13
N ILE A 472 -41.73 16.47 17.22
CA ILE A 472 -41.78 17.91 17.47
C ILE A 472 -42.68 18.29 18.64
N ALA A 473 -43.67 17.48 18.94
CA ALA A 473 -44.53 17.70 20.13
C ALA A 473 -43.73 17.64 21.43
N SER A 474 -42.73 16.78 21.47
CA SER A 474 -41.81 16.64 22.61
C SER A 474 -40.84 17.82 22.76
N SER A 475 -40.71 18.69 21.75
CA SER A 475 -39.94 19.95 21.88
C SER A 475 -40.78 21.08 22.57
N LEU A 476 -42.01 20.79 22.96
CA LEU A 476 -42.91 21.73 23.67
C LEU A 476 -43.20 21.27 25.11
N ASP A 477 -42.66 20.13 25.53
CA ASP A 477 -42.74 19.66 26.93
C ASP A 477 -41.52 20.18 27.74
N ASP A 478 -41.48 19.86 29.01
CA ASP A 478 -40.41 20.29 29.91
C ASP A 478 -39.32 19.20 30.13
N ASP A 479 -39.37 18.09 29.36
CA ASP A 479 -38.38 17.02 29.46
C ASP A 479 -37.25 17.28 28.45
N PHE A 480 -36.05 17.58 28.94
CA PHE A 480 -34.87 17.83 28.09
C PHE A 480 -34.29 16.60 27.38
N HIS A 481 -34.75 15.39 27.76
CA HIS A 481 -34.32 14.15 27.14
C HIS A 481 -35.18 13.74 25.96
N THR A 482 -36.23 14.47 25.69
CA THR A 482 -37.13 14.32 24.55
C THR A 482 -37.02 15.49 23.59
N GLY A 483 -37.51 15.37 22.37
CA GLY A 483 -37.47 16.47 21.41
C GLY A 483 -37.49 16.03 19.97
N TRP A 484 -37.46 16.97 19.04
CA TRP A 484 -37.54 16.71 17.62
C TRP A 484 -36.21 16.19 17.06
N ALA A 485 -36.23 15.00 16.41
CA ALA A 485 -35.13 14.39 15.70
C ALA A 485 -35.57 13.88 14.32
N VAL A 486 -34.60 13.68 13.38
CA VAL A 486 -34.92 13.44 11.97
C VAL A 486 -34.21 12.25 11.33
N ASP A 487 -33.57 11.36 12.11
CA ASP A 487 -32.98 10.13 11.60
C ASP A 487 -34.05 9.20 11.00
N PRO A 488 -33.89 8.67 9.76
CA PRO A 488 -32.72 8.66 8.88
C PRO A 488 -32.79 9.71 7.74
N LYS A 489 -33.49 10.83 7.88
CA LYS A 489 -33.68 11.84 6.82
C LYS A 489 -32.52 12.84 6.74
N PHE A 490 -31.28 12.31 6.67
CA PHE A 490 -30.08 13.13 6.50
C PHE A 490 -29.96 13.73 5.11
N GLY A 491 -29.24 14.85 5.00
CA GLY A 491 -29.00 15.54 3.73
C GLY A 491 -30.27 16.13 3.08
N THR A 492 -31.39 16.16 3.80
CA THR A 492 -32.66 16.68 3.28
C THR A 492 -33.23 17.79 4.16
N ARG A 493 -33.92 18.75 3.53
CA ARG A 493 -34.62 19.83 4.25
C ARG A 493 -35.70 19.23 5.13
N GLN A 494 -35.70 19.65 6.41
CA GLN A 494 -36.75 19.36 7.37
C GLN A 494 -37.34 20.66 7.89
N ALA A 495 -38.63 20.65 8.26
CA ALA A 495 -39.28 21.82 8.82
C ALA A 495 -40.24 21.44 9.92
N ALA A 496 -40.33 22.28 10.94
CA ALA A 496 -41.33 22.21 12.00
C ALA A 496 -42.13 23.51 12.03
N ILE A 497 -43.42 23.40 12.25
CA ILE A 497 -44.34 24.55 12.43
C ILE A 497 -44.98 24.43 13.79
N VAL A 498 -45.05 25.56 14.52
CA VAL A 498 -45.79 25.71 15.78
C VAL A 498 -46.75 26.89 15.61
N ASP A 499 -47.99 26.70 16.04
CA ASP A 499 -48.97 27.77 16.05
C ASP A 499 -48.95 28.48 17.40
N PHE A 500 -49.25 29.76 17.42
CA PHE A 500 -49.42 30.56 18.66
C PHE A 500 -50.81 30.35 19.17
N GLU A 501 -50.96 30.05 20.46
CA GLU A 501 -52.25 29.82 21.08
C GLU A 501 -53.17 31.05 20.93
N THR A 502 -52.60 32.24 21.12
CA THR A 502 -53.24 33.52 20.85
C THR A 502 -52.44 34.29 19.82
N PRO A 503 -53.10 34.93 18.83
CA PRO A 503 -52.40 35.81 17.90
C PRO A 503 -51.65 36.91 18.62
N VAL A 504 -50.36 37.10 18.18
CA VAL A 504 -49.54 38.18 18.75
C VAL A 504 -49.80 39.48 17.97
N GLN A 505 -50.43 40.42 18.63
CA GLN A 505 -50.79 41.69 18.05
C GLN A 505 -50.09 42.86 18.79
N MET A 506 -49.17 43.54 18.15
CA MET A 506 -48.41 44.67 18.71
C MET A 506 -48.36 45.79 17.66
N PRO A 507 -49.09 46.91 17.92
CA PRO A 507 -49.04 48.08 17.03
C PRO A 507 -47.63 48.66 16.95
N GLY A 508 -47.12 48.87 15.74
CA GLY A 508 -45.78 49.42 15.49
C GLY A 508 -44.69 48.37 15.23
N GLY A 509 -45.05 47.06 15.18
CA GLY A 509 -44.13 45.94 14.91
C GLY A 509 -43.72 45.20 16.16
N ILE A 510 -43.23 43.99 15.92
CA ILE A 510 -42.90 42.98 16.92
C ILE A 510 -41.41 42.66 16.84
N ARG A 511 -40.74 42.63 17.99
CA ARG A 511 -39.44 41.98 18.12
C ARG A 511 -39.68 40.60 18.67
N LEU A 512 -39.30 39.59 17.92
CA LEU A 512 -39.34 38.17 18.32
C LEU A 512 -38.00 37.69 18.79
N THR A 513 -38.03 36.92 19.91
CA THR A 513 -36.86 36.12 20.33
C THR A 513 -37.27 34.65 20.34
N VAL A 514 -36.52 33.82 19.63
CA VAL A 514 -36.70 32.37 19.58
C VAL A 514 -35.50 31.69 20.22
N GLU A 515 -35.76 30.86 21.23
CA GLU A 515 -34.74 30.07 21.88
C GLU A 515 -34.92 28.60 21.51
N LEU A 516 -33.82 28.00 21.01
CA LEU A 516 -33.74 26.60 20.60
C LEU A 516 -32.75 25.90 21.50
N GLU A 517 -33.21 24.95 22.28
CA GLU A 517 -32.39 24.20 23.22
C GLU A 517 -32.09 22.79 22.70
N PHE A 518 -30.84 22.34 22.83
CA PHE A 518 -30.38 21.07 22.31
C PHE A 518 -29.74 20.26 23.43
N GLN A 519 -30.50 19.37 24.06
CA GLN A 519 -30.09 18.52 25.18
C GLN A 519 -30.52 17.06 25.02
N VAL A 520 -31.27 16.70 23.97
CA VAL A 520 -31.71 15.30 23.70
C VAL A 520 -30.54 14.36 23.64
N ASN A 521 -29.51 14.74 22.88
CA ASN A 521 -28.25 13.98 22.71
C ASN A 521 -27.08 14.93 22.57
N VAL A 522 -25.88 14.45 22.91
CA VAL A 522 -24.64 15.22 22.77
C VAL A 522 -24.38 15.62 21.30
N ARG A 523 -24.08 16.92 21.07
CA ARG A 523 -23.71 17.49 19.76
C ARG A 523 -24.81 17.45 18.68
N HIS A 524 -26.07 17.17 19.05
CA HIS A 524 -27.17 17.06 18.10
C HIS A 524 -27.84 18.40 17.83
N HIS A 525 -27.06 19.44 17.45
CA HIS A 525 -27.58 20.79 17.17
C HIS A 525 -28.03 20.90 15.72
N ILE A 526 -28.95 21.84 15.42
CA ILE A 526 -29.28 22.20 14.04
C ILE A 526 -28.06 22.86 13.41
N GLY A 527 -27.69 22.40 12.21
CA GLY A 527 -26.51 22.91 11.47
C GLY A 527 -26.79 24.14 10.63
N ARG A 528 -27.99 24.22 10.05
CA ARG A 528 -28.40 25.36 9.19
C ARG A 528 -29.87 25.73 9.44
N PRO A 529 -30.16 26.47 10.53
CA PRO A 529 -31.50 26.91 10.83
C PRO A 529 -31.97 28.10 9.96
N ARG A 530 -33.27 28.16 9.70
CA ARG A 530 -34.00 29.30 9.10
C ARG A 530 -35.35 29.44 9.76
N ILE A 531 -35.78 30.69 10.08
CA ILE A 531 -37.03 30.97 10.77
C ILE A 531 -37.92 31.88 9.94
N SER A 532 -39.19 31.55 9.86
CA SER A 532 -40.23 32.40 9.21
C SER A 532 -41.51 32.40 10.06
N VAL A 533 -42.32 33.47 9.89
CA VAL A 533 -43.59 33.65 10.57
C VAL A 533 -44.73 33.92 9.59
N THR A 534 -45.96 33.79 10.00
CA THR A 534 -47.14 34.07 9.18
C THR A 534 -48.32 34.54 10.03
N SER A 535 -49.22 35.30 9.41
CA SER A 535 -50.50 35.65 9.98
C SER A 535 -51.61 34.61 9.75
N GLN A 536 -51.29 33.49 9.06
CA GLN A 536 -52.27 32.40 8.84
C GLN A 536 -52.25 31.37 9.97
N THR A 537 -53.41 30.93 10.36
CA THR A 537 -53.60 29.80 11.24
C THR A 537 -53.53 28.51 10.41
N ALA A 538 -52.87 27.47 10.94
CA ALA A 538 -52.68 26.17 10.24
C ALA A 538 -52.03 26.29 8.85
N ALA A 539 -51.10 27.23 8.68
CA ALA A 539 -50.38 27.46 7.45
C ALA A 539 -49.68 26.17 6.95
N PRO A 540 -49.65 25.87 5.65
CA PRO A 540 -49.01 24.69 5.10
C PRO A 540 -47.48 24.82 5.18
N PHE A 541 -46.77 23.66 5.06
CA PHE A 541 -45.31 23.65 4.98
C PHE A 541 -44.76 24.34 3.76
N ASP A 542 -45.47 24.27 2.62
CA ASP A 542 -45.21 25.01 1.39
C ASP A 542 -46.33 26.06 1.18
N PRO A 543 -46.01 27.18 0.66
CA PRO A 543 -45.01 27.53 -0.35
C PRO A 543 -43.72 28.14 0.21
N GLU A 544 -42.71 28.33 -0.69
CA GLU A 544 -41.43 28.95 -0.36
C GLU A 544 -41.57 30.29 0.34
N SER A 545 -40.74 30.55 1.36
CA SER A 545 -40.62 31.82 2.03
C SER A 545 -40.01 32.85 1.10
N VAL A 546 -40.66 33.99 0.97
CA VAL A 546 -40.17 35.10 0.15
C VAL A 546 -39.50 36.13 1.04
N PRO A 547 -38.23 36.52 0.79
CA PRO A 547 -37.55 37.55 1.57
C PRO A 547 -38.38 38.84 1.70
N ALA A 548 -38.30 39.49 2.85
CA ALA A 548 -39.10 40.70 3.12
C ALA A 548 -38.85 41.81 2.10
N GLU A 549 -37.63 41.98 1.63
CA GLU A 549 -37.30 42.96 0.58
C GLU A 549 -37.98 42.63 -0.75
N ILE A 550 -37.95 41.36 -1.15
CA ILE A 550 -38.62 40.88 -2.38
C ILE A 550 -40.13 41.08 -2.24
N ARG A 551 -40.72 40.77 -1.10
CA ARG A 551 -42.15 40.98 -0.80
C ARG A 551 -42.51 42.46 -0.94
N ARG A 552 -41.70 43.37 -0.38
CA ARG A 552 -41.89 44.82 -0.55
C ARG A 552 -41.86 45.25 -1.99
N LEU A 553 -40.91 44.77 -2.77
CA LEU A 553 -40.80 45.10 -4.20
C LEU A 553 -42.02 44.58 -4.96
N LEU A 554 -42.45 43.35 -4.76
CA LEU A 554 -43.63 42.74 -5.39
C LEU A 554 -44.93 43.47 -4.97
N SER A 555 -45.11 43.83 -3.70
CA SER A 555 -46.27 44.59 -3.22
C SER A 555 -46.34 45.98 -3.81
N ARG A 556 -45.19 46.66 -3.97
CA ARG A 556 -45.12 47.99 -4.60
C ARG A 556 -45.52 47.94 -6.08
N ILE A 557 -45.09 46.96 -6.83
CA ILE A 557 -45.46 46.77 -8.24
C ILE A 557 -46.98 46.51 -8.38
N ASN A 558 -47.55 45.77 -7.42
CA ASN A 558 -48.97 45.39 -7.41
C ASN A 558 -49.93 46.51 -6.91
N SER A 559 -49.41 47.63 -6.40
CA SER A 559 -50.23 48.74 -5.91
C SER A 559 -50.87 49.53 -7.05
N PRO A 560 -52.12 50.00 -6.93
CA PRO A 560 -52.77 50.79 -7.94
C PRO A 560 -51.93 52.01 -8.34
N GLY A 561 -51.65 52.16 -9.64
CA GLY A 561 -50.86 53.26 -10.20
C GLY A 561 -49.37 53.02 -10.33
N ASN A 562 -48.86 51.86 -9.88
CA ASN A 562 -47.49 51.44 -10.08
C ASN A 562 -47.39 50.39 -11.19
N SER A 563 -46.18 50.22 -11.72
CA SER A 563 -45.88 49.23 -12.76
C SER A 563 -44.43 48.69 -12.59
N PRO A 564 -44.05 47.61 -13.21
CA PRO A 564 -42.68 47.12 -13.18
C PRO A 564 -41.62 48.15 -13.61
N GLU A 565 -41.98 49.11 -14.41
CA GLU A 565 -41.11 50.21 -14.88
C GLU A 565 -40.72 51.17 -13.74
N SER A 566 -41.45 51.17 -12.64
CA SER A 566 -41.12 51.97 -11.44
C SER A 566 -39.94 51.44 -10.63
N LEU A 567 -39.43 50.24 -10.92
CA LEU A 567 -38.28 49.68 -10.26
C LEU A 567 -36.97 50.31 -10.72
N SER A 568 -36.11 50.70 -9.80
CA SER A 568 -34.74 51.08 -10.10
C SER A 568 -33.91 49.91 -10.63
N SER A 569 -32.78 50.18 -11.26
CA SER A 569 -31.89 49.15 -11.76
C SER A 569 -31.38 48.20 -10.65
N SER A 570 -31.13 48.72 -9.45
CA SER A 570 -30.72 47.93 -8.31
C SER A 570 -31.85 47.02 -7.79
N GLU A 571 -33.08 47.52 -7.71
CA GLU A 571 -34.25 46.75 -7.30
C GLU A 571 -34.61 45.66 -8.31
N ARG A 572 -34.45 45.92 -9.61
CA ARG A 572 -34.57 44.91 -10.67
C ARG A 572 -33.51 43.82 -10.53
N ALA A 573 -32.27 44.18 -10.24
CA ALA A 573 -31.19 43.22 -10.05
C ALA A 573 -31.46 42.33 -8.82
N THR A 574 -31.92 42.92 -7.72
CA THR A 574 -32.31 42.19 -6.51
C THR A 574 -33.44 41.19 -6.78
N LEU A 575 -34.51 41.66 -7.46
CA LEU A 575 -35.66 40.84 -7.82
C LEU A 575 -35.28 39.72 -8.81
N MET A 576 -34.46 40.03 -9.81
CA MET A 576 -33.94 39.07 -10.77
C MET A 576 -33.06 37.98 -10.08
N SER A 577 -32.22 38.42 -9.15
CA SER A 577 -31.37 37.49 -8.38
C SER A 577 -32.18 36.48 -7.58
N TRP A 578 -33.28 36.88 -7.00
CA TRP A 578 -34.22 36.00 -6.34
C TRP A 578 -35.02 35.16 -7.36
N TRP A 579 -35.64 35.76 -8.37
CA TRP A 579 -36.48 35.09 -9.34
C TRP A 579 -35.72 33.99 -10.14
N LYS A 580 -34.46 34.22 -10.47
CA LYS A 580 -33.65 33.24 -11.24
C LYS A 580 -33.67 31.85 -10.62
N THR A 581 -33.80 31.75 -9.29
CA THR A 581 -33.86 30.46 -8.60
C THR A 581 -35.15 29.67 -8.86
N SER A 582 -36.18 30.35 -9.40
CA SER A 582 -37.43 29.74 -9.85
C SER A 582 -37.45 29.45 -11.36
N ASP A 583 -36.51 30.02 -12.14
CA ASP A 583 -36.43 29.78 -13.58
C ASP A 583 -35.96 28.33 -13.85
N GLU A 584 -36.74 27.61 -14.63
CA GLU A 584 -36.50 26.20 -14.92
C GLU A 584 -35.17 25.96 -15.66
N GLY A 585 -34.86 26.84 -16.65
CA GLY A 585 -33.63 26.74 -17.44
C GLY A 585 -32.40 27.02 -16.60
N TRP A 586 -32.44 28.03 -15.72
CA TRP A 586 -31.36 28.33 -14.82
C TRP A 586 -31.16 27.20 -13.79
N ARG A 587 -32.25 26.68 -13.21
CA ARG A 587 -32.19 25.53 -12.28
C ARG A 587 -31.55 24.29 -12.91
N ALA A 588 -31.96 23.99 -14.15
CA ALA A 588 -31.40 22.87 -14.89
C ALA A 588 -29.88 23.06 -15.15
N ALA A 589 -29.46 24.29 -15.51
CA ALA A 589 -28.04 24.60 -15.70
C ALA A 589 -27.26 24.53 -14.37
N GLN A 590 -27.80 25.06 -13.29
CA GLN A 590 -27.19 25.00 -11.95
C GLN A 590 -27.11 23.58 -11.46
N GLN A 591 -28.15 22.79 -11.62
CA GLN A 591 -28.17 21.38 -11.21
C GLN A 591 -27.09 20.54 -11.92
N ARG A 592 -26.83 20.83 -13.22
CA ARG A 592 -25.73 20.16 -13.94
C ARG A 592 -24.38 20.51 -13.35
N VAL A 593 -24.14 21.79 -13.02
CA VAL A 593 -22.90 22.24 -12.36
C VAL A 593 -22.72 21.53 -11.01
N GLU A 594 -23.76 21.47 -10.19
CA GLU A 594 -23.72 20.85 -8.86
C GLU A 594 -23.57 19.34 -8.93
N LEU A 595 -24.29 18.67 -9.83
CA LEU A 595 -24.19 17.22 -10.01
C LEU A 595 -22.80 16.80 -10.48
N HIS A 596 -22.22 17.56 -11.43
CA HIS A 596 -20.86 17.32 -11.87
C HIS A 596 -19.86 17.57 -10.73
N ALA A 597 -20.00 18.65 -9.99
CA ALA A 597 -19.12 18.99 -8.86
C ALA A 597 -19.08 17.88 -7.77
N LYS A 598 -20.21 17.19 -7.53
CA LYS A 598 -20.27 16.05 -6.60
C LYS A 598 -19.42 14.84 -7.03
N ASN A 599 -19.16 14.71 -8.33
CA ASN A 599 -18.40 13.62 -8.91
C ASN A 599 -16.90 13.94 -9.07
N ARG A 600 -16.41 14.95 -8.37
CA ARG A 600 -14.98 15.31 -8.42
C ARG A 600 -14.11 14.08 -8.11
N PRO A 601 -13.21 13.68 -9.01
CA PRO A 601 -12.30 12.57 -8.77
C PRO A 601 -11.50 12.77 -7.48
N LYS A 602 -11.37 11.70 -6.71
CA LYS A 602 -10.55 11.68 -5.50
C LYS A 602 -9.43 10.71 -5.71
N PRO A 603 -8.20 11.00 -5.24
CA PRO A 603 -7.12 10.04 -5.30
C PRO A 603 -7.49 8.76 -4.53
N ALA A 604 -7.17 7.62 -5.12
CA ALA A 604 -7.29 6.34 -4.44
C ALA A 604 -6.10 6.17 -3.49
N LEU A 605 -6.26 6.69 -2.27
CA LEU A 605 -5.20 6.61 -1.27
C LEU A 605 -5.07 5.19 -0.72
N THR A 606 -3.84 4.73 -0.62
CA THR A 606 -3.48 3.50 0.07
C THR A 606 -2.42 3.77 1.12
N SER A 607 -2.43 3.00 2.20
CA SER A 607 -1.45 3.15 3.28
C SER A 607 -0.24 2.27 3.00
N ILE A 608 0.94 2.87 2.90
CA ILE A 608 2.21 2.17 2.74
C ILE A 608 3.00 2.20 4.05
N LEU A 609 3.73 1.11 4.33
CA LEU A 609 4.74 1.08 5.37
C LEU A 609 6.07 1.53 4.78
N MET A 610 6.62 2.60 5.30
CA MET A 610 7.90 3.16 4.89
C MET A 610 8.83 3.42 6.08
N CYS A 611 10.10 3.67 5.80
CA CYS A 611 11.05 4.21 6.78
C CYS A 611 11.57 5.57 6.31
N GLY A 612 11.63 6.51 7.24
CA GLY A 612 12.10 7.87 6.93
C GLY A 612 12.37 8.71 8.17
N GLU A 613 12.72 9.95 7.96
CA GLU A 613 12.88 10.98 9.00
C GLU A 613 11.85 12.07 8.78
N GLY A 614 11.42 12.76 9.86
CA GLY A 614 10.41 13.83 9.75
C GLY A 614 8.97 13.35 9.62
N TYR A 615 8.72 12.04 9.66
CA TYR A 615 7.39 11.45 9.58
C TYR A 615 6.89 10.99 10.95
N PRO A 616 5.54 10.97 11.16
CA PRO A 616 4.96 10.36 12.36
C PRO A 616 5.37 8.90 12.48
N ALA A 617 5.93 8.52 13.62
CA ALA A 617 6.36 7.15 13.84
C ALA A 617 5.16 6.21 14.00
N LEU A 618 5.23 5.03 13.37
CA LEU A 618 4.34 3.93 13.68
C LEU A 618 4.75 3.36 15.05
N ARG A 619 4.01 3.74 16.08
CA ARG A 619 4.29 3.27 17.44
C ARG A 619 3.83 1.83 17.62
N MET A 620 4.78 0.96 17.88
CA MET A 620 4.51 -0.47 18.17
C MET A 620 4.40 -0.74 19.68
N HIS A 621 4.76 0.24 20.51
CA HIS A 621 4.74 0.17 21.99
C HIS A 621 4.44 1.55 22.58
N THR A 622 4.08 1.59 23.84
CA THR A 622 3.72 2.83 24.57
C THR A 622 4.88 3.48 25.31
N GLN A 623 6.06 2.86 25.34
CA GLN A 623 7.21 3.26 26.15
C GLN A 623 8.22 4.11 25.36
N GLY A 624 8.73 5.17 26.00
CA GLY A 624 9.87 5.97 25.52
C GLY A 624 9.63 6.72 24.21
N GLY A 625 10.71 7.20 23.64
CA GLY A 625 10.74 7.92 22.36
C GLY A 625 10.76 6.99 21.15
N ASP A 626 10.35 7.51 20.00
CA ASP A 626 10.31 6.74 18.74
C ASP A 626 11.68 6.62 18.08
N PHE A 627 12.64 7.46 18.45
CA PHE A 627 14.02 7.47 17.96
C PHE A 627 14.99 7.94 19.06
N LEU A 628 16.28 7.76 18.84
CA LEU A 628 17.31 8.32 19.73
C LEU A 628 17.67 9.74 19.28
N PRO A 629 17.96 10.67 20.22
CA PRO A 629 18.48 11.99 19.86
C PRO A 629 19.90 11.90 19.27
N GLU A 630 20.71 10.98 19.80
CA GLU A 630 22.10 10.74 19.42
C GLU A 630 22.44 9.25 19.48
N THR A 631 23.34 8.82 18.62
CA THR A 631 23.95 7.48 18.71
C THR A 631 25.27 7.61 19.50
N HIS A 632 25.43 6.74 20.48
CA HIS A 632 26.66 6.70 21.28
C HIS A 632 27.50 5.47 20.94
N PHE A 633 28.81 5.59 21.11
CA PHE A 633 29.68 4.42 21.19
C PHE A 633 29.30 3.64 22.46
N LEU A 634 29.06 2.34 22.33
CA LEU A 634 28.71 1.48 23.44
C LEU A 634 29.88 0.58 23.80
N HIS A 635 30.15 0.46 25.10
CA HIS A 635 31.14 -0.51 25.55
C HIS A 635 30.55 -1.93 25.46
N ARG A 636 31.18 -2.78 24.67
CA ARG A 636 30.74 -4.16 24.42
C ARG A 636 29.26 -4.28 23.99
N GLY A 637 28.77 -3.28 23.25
CA GLY A 637 27.40 -3.27 22.75
C GLY A 637 26.30 -2.99 23.78
N SER A 638 26.66 -2.63 25.04
CA SER A 638 25.68 -2.35 26.11
C SER A 638 25.19 -0.91 26.06
N ALA A 639 23.89 -0.71 25.87
CA ALA A 639 23.25 0.61 25.84
C ALA A 639 23.43 1.41 27.14
N ASP A 640 23.65 0.72 28.26
CA ASP A 640 23.88 1.32 29.58
C ASP A 640 25.31 1.87 29.73
N GLN A 641 26.24 1.53 28.82
CA GLN A 641 27.66 1.88 28.92
C GLN A 641 28.10 2.77 27.74
N LYS A 642 27.57 3.96 27.69
CA LYS A 642 27.84 4.97 26.65
C LYS A 642 29.24 5.60 26.79
N ARG A 643 29.90 5.80 25.64
CA ARG A 643 31.24 6.39 25.54
C ARG A 643 31.33 7.44 24.44
N GLY A 644 30.77 8.61 24.67
CA GLY A 644 30.80 9.68 23.67
C GLY A 644 29.82 9.46 22.52
N VAL A 645 29.59 10.52 21.76
CA VAL A 645 28.65 10.54 20.63
C VAL A 645 29.33 10.07 19.35
N ALA A 646 28.68 9.22 18.59
CA ALA A 646 29.13 8.76 17.28
C ALA A 646 28.52 9.63 16.19
N THR A 647 29.35 10.38 15.48
CA THR A 647 28.95 11.11 14.27
C THR A 647 29.07 10.22 13.04
N GLN A 648 28.22 10.44 12.05
CA GLN A 648 28.23 9.64 10.83
C GLN A 648 29.58 9.60 10.14
N SER A 649 29.96 8.42 9.71
CA SER A 649 31.09 8.13 8.82
C SER A 649 30.84 6.76 8.15
N PHE A 650 31.76 6.34 7.30
CA PHE A 650 31.67 5.13 6.51
C PHE A 650 32.85 4.19 6.84
N LEU A 651 32.82 2.93 6.33
CA LEU A 651 33.90 1.98 6.57
C LEU A 651 35.21 2.50 5.97
N GLN A 652 36.19 2.79 6.85
CA GLN A 652 37.46 3.36 6.46
C GLN A 652 38.21 2.50 5.45
N VAL A 653 38.11 1.18 5.58
CA VAL A 653 38.77 0.22 4.68
C VAL A 653 38.23 0.27 3.23
N LEU A 654 37.03 0.78 3.02
CA LEU A 654 36.41 0.94 1.70
C LEU A 654 36.48 2.37 1.18
N MET A 655 37.14 3.27 1.90
CA MET A 655 37.43 4.62 1.41
C MET A 655 38.85 4.67 0.87
N LYS A 656 39.01 5.25 -0.29
CA LYS A 656 40.35 5.41 -0.89
C LYS A 656 41.24 6.33 -0.08
N SER A 657 40.70 7.37 0.50
CA SER A 657 41.33 8.25 1.47
C SER A 657 40.34 8.77 2.51
N ALA A 658 40.84 9.08 3.71
CA ALA A 658 40.03 9.71 4.75
C ALA A 658 39.51 11.09 4.34
N ASP A 659 40.24 11.80 3.49
CA ASP A 659 39.87 13.14 3.00
C ASP A 659 38.69 13.10 2.02
N SER A 660 38.39 11.93 1.43
CA SER A 660 37.26 11.72 0.52
C SER A 660 35.89 11.72 1.24
N GLU A 661 35.88 11.55 2.56
CA GLU A 661 34.62 11.37 3.32
C GLU A 661 33.64 12.54 3.17
N SER A 662 34.14 13.77 3.13
CA SER A 662 33.31 14.97 3.05
C SER A 662 32.46 15.07 1.79
N GLN A 663 32.83 14.39 0.69
CA GLN A 663 32.09 14.42 -0.57
C GLN A 663 30.74 13.71 -0.50
N TRP A 664 30.55 12.75 0.40
CA TRP A 664 29.31 12.01 0.57
C TRP A 664 28.38 12.62 1.62
N HIS A 665 28.89 13.52 2.51
CA HIS A 665 28.07 14.19 3.50
C HIS A 665 27.11 15.19 2.85
N TRP A 666 25.96 14.69 2.44
CA TRP A 666 24.92 15.49 1.80
C TRP A 666 24.20 16.35 2.85
N GLN A 667 24.06 17.64 2.54
CA GLN A 667 23.38 18.60 3.41
C GLN A 667 21.94 18.80 2.91
N PRO A 668 20.92 18.58 3.74
CA PRO A 668 19.54 18.80 3.35
C PRO A 668 19.28 20.30 3.08
N PRO A 669 18.27 20.62 2.23
CA PRO A 669 17.84 22.01 2.03
C PRO A 669 17.39 22.66 3.35
N ALA A 670 17.48 23.98 3.41
CA ALA A 670 17.00 24.72 4.58
C ALA A 670 15.51 24.45 4.82
N GLY A 671 15.15 24.04 6.03
CA GLY A 671 13.78 23.69 6.40
C GLY A 671 13.39 22.23 6.17
N ALA A 672 14.29 21.38 5.67
CA ALA A 672 14.05 19.95 5.60
C ALA A 672 13.94 19.34 7.02
N GLU A 673 13.02 18.39 7.16
CA GLU A 673 12.78 17.69 8.43
C GLU A 673 13.58 16.37 8.53
N TYR A 674 14.61 16.19 7.71
CA TYR A 674 15.47 15.01 7.67
C TYR A 674 16.97 15.40 7.66
N SER A 675 17.81 14.48 8.13
CA SER A 675 19.23 14.75 8.36
C SER A 675 20.11 14.61 7.11
N GLY A 676 19.67 13.92 6.07
CA GLY A 676 20.47 13.59 4.88
C GLY A 676 21.49 12.46 5.08
N ARG A 677 21.53 11.84 6.27
CA ARG A 677 22.51 10.79 6.59
C ARG A 677 22.29 9.51 5.78
N ARG A 678 21.05 9.11 5.54
CA ARG A 678 20.76 7.92 4.73
C ARG A 678 21.12 8.13 3.26
N ARG A 679 20.88 9.33 2.74
CA ARG A 679 21.33 9.74 1.41
C ARG A 679 22.85 9.72 1.30
N SER A 680 23.54 10.23 2.32
CA SER A 680 25.00 10.18 2.40
C SER A 680 25.53 8.74 2.36
N LEU A 681 24.92 7.83 3.12
CA LEU A 681 25.26 6.40 3.08
C LEU A 681 25.04 5.80 1.70
N ALA A 682 23.89 6.08 1.08
CA ALA A 682 23.56 5.57 -0.25
C ALA A 682 24.56 6.03 -1.33
N LEU A 683 24.96 7.32 -1.30
CA LEU A 683 25.97 7.87 -2.18
C LEU A 683 27.32 7.18 -2.00
N TRP A 684 27.76 6.95 -0.76
CA TRP A 684 29.00 6.23 -0.48
C TRP A 684 28.97 4.78 -0.95
N ILE A 685 27.86 4.04 -0.72
CA ILE A 685 27.73 2.64 -1.12
C ILE A 685 27.83 2.47 -2.63
N THR A 686 27.36 3.44 -3.40
CA THR A 686 27.30 3.35 -4.87
C THR A 686 28.47 4.03 -5.58
N ASP A 687 29.30 4.78 -4.86
CA ASP A 687 30.48 5.43 -5.46
C ASP A 687 31.55 4.39 -5.80
N THR A 688 31.79 4.21 -7.09
CA THR A 688 32.77 3.25 -7.65
C THR A 688 34.21 3.77 -7.66
N ARG A 689 34.44 5.05 -7.37
CA ARG A 689 35.75 5.69 -7.48
C ARG A 689 36.47 5.81 -6.14
N GLU A 690 35.75 6.30 -5.14
CA GLU A 690 36.34 6.63 -3.83
C GLU A 690 35.63 5.85 -2.70
N GLY A 691 34.43 5.29 -2.95
CA GLY A 691 33.59 4.60 -2.00
C GLY A 691 33.47 3.09 -2.23
N ALA A 692 32.35 2.51 -1.78
CA ALA A 692 32.15 1.07 -1.73
C ALA A 692 31.52 0.46 -3.00
N GLY A 693 31.28 1.24 -4.04
CA GLY A 693 30.56 0.81 -5.25
C GLY A 693 31.22 -0.36 -6.00
N HIS A 694 32.51 -0.51 -5.90
CA HIS A 694 33.23 -1.64 -6.45
C HIS A 694 32.84 -2.97 -5.77
N LEU A 695 32.63 -2.96 -4.47
CA LEU A 695 32.21 -4.14 -3.70
C LEU A 695 30.71 -4.41 -3.94
N LEU A 696 29.87 -3.36 -3.94
CA LEU A 696 28.46 -3.47 -4.33
C LEU A 696 28.29 -4.19 -5.68
N ALA A 697 29.08 -3.79 -6.67
CA ALA A 697 29.02 -4.42 -8.00
C ALA A 697 29.43 -5.90 -7.96
N ARG A 698 30.49 -6.26 -7.23
CA ARG A 698 30.89 -7.66 -7.05
C ARG A 698 29.79 -8.51 -6.40
N VAL A 699 29.16 -7.97 -5.34
CA VAL A 699 28.13 -8.69 -4.58
C VAL A 699 26.90 -8.97 -5.44
N ILE A 700 26.36 -7.98 -6.16
CA ILE A 700 25.18 -8.22 -6.99
C ILE A 700 25.48 -9.12 -8.17
N VAL A 701 26.61 -8.96 -8.83
CA VAL A 701 27.05 -9.83 -9.92
C VAL A 701 27.19 -11.30 -9.45
N ASN A 702 27.75 -11.49 -8.28
CA ASN A 702 27.89 -12.84 -7.69
C ASN A 702 26.54 -13.48 -7.40
N ARG A 703 25.52 -12.69 -6.93
CA ARG A 703 24.17 -13.20 -6.73
C ARG A 703 23.50 -13.59 -8.04
N LEU A 704 23.64 -12.78 -9.10
CA LEU A 704 23.15 -13.12 -10.44
C LEU A 704 23.78 -14.41 -10.95
N TRP A 705 25.11 -14.51 -10.82
CA TRP A 705 25.85 -15.71 -11.17
C TRP A 705 25.33 -16.93 -10.41
N GLN A 706 25.19 -16.82 -9.08
CA GLN A 706 24.70 -17.88 -8.22
C GLN A 706 23.36 -18.46 -8.68
N HIS A 707 22.41 -17.60 -9.02
CA HIS A 707 21.07 -18.03 -9.42
C HIS A 707 21.02 -18.65 -10.83
N HIS A 708 21.97 -18.35 -11.71
CA HIS A 708 22.07 -18.96 -13.03
C HIS A 708 22.92 -20.26 -13.05
N PHE A 709 23.90 -20.35 -12.18
CA PHE A 709 24.86 -21.45 -12.21
C PHE A 709 24.78 -22.37 -10.98
N GLY A 710 23.83 -22.12 -10.08
CA GLY A 710 23.58 -22.91 -8.88
C GLY A 710 24.50 -22.57 -7.68
N GLN A 711 25.69 -22.00 -7.94
CA GLN A 711 26.62 -21.51 -6.91
C GLN A 711 27.31 -20.21 -7.35
N GLY A 712 27.59 -19.34 -6.38
CA GLY A 712 28.33 -18.09 -6.65
C GLY A 712 29.79 -18.33 -6.99
N LEU A 713 30.41 -17.40 -7.69
CA LEU A 713 31.89 -17.33 -7.79
C LEU A 713 32.50 -17.25 -6.38
N VAL A 714 31.86 -16.47 -5.50
CA VAL A 714 32.03 -16.50 -4.04
C VAL A 714 30.84 -17.28 -3.47
N THR A 715 31.11 -18.42 -2.84
CA THR A 715 30.05 -19.32 -2.35
C THR A 715 29.40 -18.86 -1.05
N THR A 716 29.91 -17.80 -0.44
CA THR A 716 29.38 -17.09 0.73
C THR A 716 28.81 -15.73 0.34
N PRO A 717 27.62 -15.62 -0.27
CA PRO A 717 27.15 -14.38 -0.91
C PRO A 717 26.85 -13.26 0.07
N ASN A 718 26.71 -13.52 1.37
CA ASN A 718 26.54 -12.54 2.42
C ASN A 718 27.84 -12.26 3.21
N ASP A 719 28.95 -12.95 2.86
CA ASP A 719 30.25 -12.78 3.48
C ASP A 719 31.38 -12.85 2.43
N PHE A 720 31.81 -11.70 1.98
CA PHE A 720 32.98 -11.46 1.12
C PHE A 720 34.23 -11.15 1.91
N GLY A 721 34.10 -11.01 3.25
CA GLY A 721 35.21 -10.73 4.15
C GLY A 721 36.24 -11.85 4.20
N VAL A 722 37.21 -11.70 5.10
CA VAL A 722 38.34 -12.65 5.23
C VAL A 722 37.89 -14.06 5.58
N GLN A 723 36.74 -14.22 6.25
CA GLN A 723 36.16 -15.54 6.57
C GLN A 723 35.30 -16.11 5.45
N GLY A 724 34.88 -15.30 4.48
CA GLY A 724 34.19 -15.75 3.30
C GLY A 724 35.08 -16.59 2.40
N THR A 725 34.45 -17.34 1.49
CA THR A 725 35.23 -18.11 0.50
C THR A 725 35.83 -17.19 -0.57
N PRO A 726 37.12 -17.37 -0.90
CA PRO A 726 37.69 -16.61 -2.01
C PRO A 726 36.99 -16.97 -3.33
N PRO A 727 36.92 -16.02 -4.26
CA PRO A 727 36.28 -16.27 -5.55
C PRO A 727 37.02 -17.36 -6.33
N SER A 728 36.23 -18.24 -7.00
CA SER A 728 36.80 -19.27 -7.87
C SER A 728 37.47 -18.68 -9.12
N HIS A 729 36.95 -17.55 -9.62
CA HIS A 729 37.44 -16.82 -10.80
C HIS A 729 37.45 -15.31 -10.50
N PRO A 730 38.47 -14.81 -9.82
CA PRO A 730 38.52 -13.40 -9.38
C PRO A 730 38.49 -12.41 -10.54
N GLU A 731 39.24 -12.70 -11.63
CA GLU A 731 39.27 -11.87 -12.82
C GLU A 731 37.89 -11.79 -13.50
N LEU A 732 37.15 -12.91 -13.57
CA LEU A 732 35.80 -12.93 -14.12
C LEU A 732 34.85 -12.08 -13.27
N LEU A 733 34.95 -12.17 -11.95
CA LEU A 733 34.13 -11.39 -11.02
C LEU A 733 34.34 -9.90 -11.20
N ASP A 734 35.60 -9.47 -11.26
CA ASP A 734 35.98 -8.06 -11.47
C ASP A 734 35.57 -7.56 -12.84
N TRP A 735 35.74 -8.38 -13.87
CA TRP A 735 35.30 -8.04 -15.22
C TRP A 735 33.76 -7.87 -15.29
N LEU A 736 33.00 -8.81 -14.77
CA LEU A 736 31.53 -8.72 -14.73
C LEU A 736 31.04 -7.51 -13.91
N ALA A 737 31.67 -7.22 -12.76
CA ALA A 737 31.38 -6.02 -11.98
C ALA A 737 31.65 -4.72 -12.78
N SER A 738 32.76 -4.71 -13.57
CA SER A 738 33.08 -3.60 -14.46
C SER A 738 32.07 -3.47 -15.61
N GLU A 739 31.59 -4.58 -16.16
CA GLU A 739 30.54 -4.59 -17.21
C GLU A 739 29.23 -4.03 -16.66
N LEU A 740 28.82 -4.43 -15.45
CA LEU A 740 27.63 -3.88 -14.80
C LEU A 740 27.71 -2.35 -14.65
N ILE A 741 28.82 -1.84 -14.12
CA ILE A 741 29.05 -0.41 -13.95
C ILE A 741 29.02 0.32 -15.30
N ARG A 742 29.75 -0.21 -16.32
CA ARG A 742 29.76 0.35 -17.67
C ARG A 742 28.39 0.32 -18.34
N GLY A 743 27.59 -0.71 -18.06
CA GLY A 743 26.22 -0.86 -18.55
C GLY A 743 25.19 0.02 -17.79
N GLY A 744 25.63 0.96 -16.94
CA GLY A 744 24.72 1.83 -16.16
C GLY A 744 23.95 1.08 -15.11
N TRP A 745 24.55 0.10 -14.47
CA TRP A 745 23.99 -0.71 -13.40
C TRP A 745 22.73 -1.51 -13.77
N ARG A 746 22.48 -1.74 -15.06
CA ARG A 746 21.33 -2.49 -15.55
C ARG A 746 21.54 -4.00 -15.46
N LEU A 747 20.57 -4.72 -14.88
CA LEU A 747 20.71 -6.16 -14.63
C LEU A 747 20.31 -7.01 -15.83
N LYS A 748 19.30 -6.61 -16.61
CA LYS A 748 18.83 -7.40 -17.76
C LYS A 748 19.90 -7.63 -18.84
N PRO A 749 20.73 -6.66 -19.21
CA PRO A 749 21.86 -6.91 -20.09
C PRO A 749 22.85 -7.91 -19.52
N LEU A 750 23.07 -7.92 -18.19
CA LEU A 750 23.96 -8.87 -17.56
C LEU A 750 23.38 -10.27 -17.52
N HIS A 751 22.08 -10.45 -17.25
CA HIS A 751 21.38 -11.73 -17.41
C HIS A 751 21.59 -12.29 -18.82
N ARG A 752 21.34 -11.46 -19.81
CA ARG A 752 21.55 -11.83 -21.22
C ARG A 752 22.99 -12.26 -21.51
N LEU A 753 23.96 -11.48 -21.02
CA LEU A 753 25.38 -11.80 -21.16
C LEU A 753 25.72 -13.17 -20.56
N LEU A 754 25.28 -13.45 -19.34
CA LEU A 754 25.56 -14.73 -18.68
C LEU A 754 24.91 -15.89 -19.43
N MET A 755 23.65 -15.76 -19.84
CA MET A 755 22.85 -16.84 -20.43
C MET A 755 23.19 -17.11 -21.92
N THR A 756 23.85 -16.19 -22.61
CA THR A 756 24.35 -16.42 -23.98
C THR A 756 25.69 -17.13 -24.00
N SER A 757 26.37 -17.28 -22.85
CA SER A 757 27.64 -18.00 -22.76
C SER A 757 27.48 -19.51 -23.03
N GLN A 758 28.48 -20.15 -23.55
CA GLN A 758 28.55 -21.61 -23.68
C GLN A 758 28.56 -22.25 -22.28
N THR A 759 29.15 -21.57 -21.29
CA THR A 759 29.17 -21.99 -19.87
C THR A 759 27.76 -22.19 -19.34
N TYR A 760 26.80 -21.30 -19.67
CA TYR A 760 25.40 -21.48 -19.28
C TYR A 760 24.69 -22.56 -20.10
N ARG A 761 24.96 -22.63 -21.39
CA ARG A 761 24.27 -23.51 -22.33
C ARG A 761 24.74 -24.95 -22.32
N GLN A 762 25.80 -25.29 -21.56
CA GLN A 762 26.32 -26.65 -21.53
C GLN A 762 25.34 -27.63 -20.86
N SER A 763 25.46 -28.90 -21.26
CA SER A 763 24.68 -30.01 -20.73
C SER A 763 25.12 -30.40 -19.29
N SER A 764 24.24 -31.09 -18.60
CA SER A 764 24.50 -31.67 -17.25
C SER A 764 25.20 -33.05 -17.33
N THR A 765 25.57 -33.53 -18.49
CA THR A 765 26.20 -34.85 -18.65
C THR A 765 27.40 -35.02 -17.72
N GLU A 766 27.35 -36.01 -16.89
CA GLU A 766 28.45 -36.34 -15.97
C GLU A 766 29.60 -37.06 -16.66
N SER A 767 30.80 -36.75 -16.24
CA SER A 767 32.03 -37.43 -16.61
C SER A 767 32.83 -37.83 -15.38
N GLU A 768 33.25 -39.06 -15.30
CA GLU A 768 34.10 -39.57 -14.19
C GLU A 768 35.34 -38.68 -13.98
N LEU A 769 35.97 -38.25 -15.08
CA LEU A 769 37.13 -37.37 -15.00
C LEU A 769 36.80 -36.05 -14.30
N LYS A 770 35.69 -35.41 -14.71
CA LYS A 770 35.24 -34.13 -14.11
C LYS A 770 34.84 -34.29 -12.64
N LEU A 771 34.13 -35.34 -12.28
CA LEU A 771 33.74 -35.64 -10.91
C LEU A 771 34.96 -35.91 -10.05
N ARG A 772 36.01 -36.54 -10.55
CA ARG A 772 37.24 -36.79 -9.84
C ARG A 772 38.07 -35.52 -9.60
N ILE A 773 38.20 -34.65 -10.60
CA ILE A 773 39.06 -33.45 -10.55
C ILE A 773 38.33 -32.27 -9.88
N ASP A 774 37.04 -32.09 -10.15
CA ASP A 774 36.23 -30.97 -9.65
C ASP A 774 34.84 -31.48 -9.25
N PRO A 775 34.75 -32.26 -8.15
CA PRO A 775 33.48 -32.85 -7.72
C PRO A 775 32.41 -31.80 -7.41
N SER A 776 32.80 -30.69 -6.83
CA SER A 776 31.88 -29.57 -6.50
C SER A 776 31.64 -28.60 -7.65
N ASN A 777 32.14 -28.91 -8.86
CA ASN A 777 31.98 -28.10 -10.05
C ASN A 777 32.37 -26.59 -9.90
N ARG A 778 33.39 -26.31 -9.10
CA ARG A 778 33.87 -24.95 -8.85
C ARG A 778 34.50 -24.28 -10.11
N CYS A 779 34.85 -25.08 -11.11
CA CYS A 779 35.35 -24.60 -12.39
C CYS A 779 34.26 -24.49 -13.47
N PHE A 780 33.00 -24.77 -13.11
CA PHE A 780 31.86 -24.67 -14.04
C PHE A 780 32.01 -25.49 -15.32
N SER A 781 32.54 -26.71 -15.22
CA SER A 781 32.79 -27.59 -16.36
C SER A 781 31.54 -28.28 -16.89
N ARG A 782 30.43 -28.25 -16.17
CA ARG A 782 29.13 -28.81 -16.52
C ARG A 782 28.00 -27.99 -15.91
N HIS A 783 26.80 -28.10 -16.42
CA HIS A 783 25.60 -27.68 -15.69
C HIS A 783 25.31 -28.69 -14.59
N VAL A 784 24.74 -28.22 -13.46
CA VAL A 784 24.34 -29.08 -12.35
C VAL A 784 22.84 -29.02 -12.20
N PRO A 785 22.10 -30.15 -12.36
CA PRO A 785 20.67 -30.18 -12.12
C PRO A 785 20.33 -29.71 -10.71
N ALA A 786 19.31 -28.86 -10.60
CA ALA A 786 18.91 -28.28 -9.34
C ALA A 786 17.41 -28.50 -9.07
N ARG A 787 17.08 -28.74 -7.77
CA ARG A 787 15.68 -28.73 -7.37
C ARG A 787 15.16 -27.30 -7.39
N LEU A 788 13.95 -27.11 -7.92
CA LEU A 788 13.24 -25.83 -7.88
C LEU A 788 13.01 -25.37 -6.44
N GLU A 789 12.96 -24.08 -6.23
CA GLU A 789 12.54 -23.46 -4.98
C GLU A 789 11.05 -23.66 -4.72
N ALA A 790 10.65 -23.56 -3.46
CA ALA A 790 9.29 -23.83 -2.99
C ALA A 790 8.21 -23.09 -3.79
N GLU A 791 8.41 -21.80 -4.00
CA GLU A 791 7.49 -20.96 -4.76
C GLU A 791 7.38 -21.40 -6.22
N ALA A 792 8.52 -21.71 -6.86
CA ALA A 792 8.54 -22.17 -8.25
C ALA A 792 7.88 -23.55 -8.39
N ILE A 793 8.03 -24.45 -7.42
CA ILE A 793 7.33 -25.75 -7.41
C ILE A 793 5.83 -25.54 -7.39
N ARG A 794 5.31 -24.79 -6.42
CA ARG A 794 3.86 -24.55 -6.34
C ARG A 794 3.31 -23.82 -7.57
N ASP A 795 4.00 -22.80 -8.02
CA ASP A 795 3.58 -22.01 -9.18
C ASP A 795 3.58 -22.88 -10.46
N THR A 796 4.55 -23.81 -10.60
CA THR A 796 4.59 -24.80 -11.68
C THR A 796 3.39 -25.73 -11.65
N LEU A 797 3.01 -26.26 -10.49
CA LEU A 797 1.83 -27.13 -10.36
C LEU A 797 0.55 -26.37 -10.76
N LEU A 798 0.39 -25.13 -10.31
CA LEU A 798 -0.72 -24.28 -10.71
C LEU A 798 -0.72 -23.97 -12.23
N TRP A 799 0.46 -23.71 -12.79
CA TRP A 799 0.62 -23.39 -14.21
C TRP A 799 0.28 -24.62 -15.08
N ILE A 800 0.87 -25.80 -14.81
CA ILE A 800 0.62 -27.05 -15.54
C ILE A 800 -0.89 -27.37 -15.53
N THR A 801 -1.57 -27.18 -14.40
CA THR A 801 -2.97 -27.51 -14.24
C THR A 801 -3.94 -26.43 -14.74
N GLY A 802 -3.43 -25.31 -15.28
CA GLY A 802 -4.24 -24.17 -15.72
C GLY A 802 -5.01 -23.49 -14.59
N ALA A 803 -4.51 -23.62 -13.37
CA ALA A 803 -5.13 -23.02 -12.20
C ALA A 803 -4.48 -21.68 -11.82
N LEU A 804 -3.30 -21.35 -12.36
CA LEU A 804 -2.57 -20.14 -12.01
C LEU A 804 -3.36 -18.88 -12.35
N ASP A 805 -3.51 -18.01 -11.36
CA ASP A 805 -4.06 -16.66 -11.50
C ASP A 805 -2.89 -15.69 -11.74
N PRO A 806 -2.83 -15.00 -12.89
CA PRO A 806 -1.74 -14.11 -13.24
C PRO A 806 -1.83 -12.72 -12.57
N THR A 807 -2.82 -12.47 -11.72
CA THR A 807 -3.01 -11.18 -11.06
C THR A 807 -1.77 -10.78 -10.25
N GLN A 808 -1.20 -9.62 -10.58
CA GLN A 808 -0.01 -9.08 -9.93
C GLN A 808 -0.35 -8.02 -8.89
N PHE A 809 0.59 -7.79 -7.96
CA PHE A 809 0.56 -6.72 -6.95
C PHE A 809 -0.57 -6.82 -5.92
N GLY A 810 -0.58 -5.87 -4.99
CA GLY A 810 -1.58 -5.77 -3.96
C GLY A 810 -1.35 -6.68 -2.75
N PRO A 811 -2.25 -6.68 -1.78
CA PRO A 811 -2.07 -7.40 -0.52
C PRO A 811 -1.90 -8.91 -0.74
N GLY A 812 -1.13 -9.50 0.15
CA GLY A 812 -0.95 -10.95 0.23
C GLY A 812 -2.14 -11.67 0.88
N THR A 813 -2.03 -12.99 0.98
CA THR A 813 -3.01 -13.84 1.65
C THR A 813 -2.33 -14.98 2.38
N LEU A 814 -2.91 -15.45 3.48
CA LEU A 814 -2.54 -16.68 4.17
C LEU A 814 -3.36 -17.88 3.69
N ASP A 815 -4.32 -17.67 2.79
CA ASP A 815 -5.15 -18.73 2.23
C ASP A 815 -4.35 -19.59 1.26
N GLU A 816 -4.03 -20.81 1.67
CA GLU A 816 -3.28 -21.80 0.86
C GLU A 816 -4.01 -22.19 -0.43
N SER A 817 -5.33 -22.02 -0.50
CA SER A 817 -6.13 -22.28 -1.71
C SER A 817 -5.99 -21.19 -2.77
N SER A 818 -5.37 -20.06 -2.46
CA SER A 818 -5.09 -18.98 -3.42
C SER A 818 -4.37 -19.53 -4.65
N ARG A 819 -4.79 -19.09 -5.82
CA ARG A 819 -4.21 -19.51 -7.10
C ARG A 819 -3.22 -18.51 -7.69
N ARG A 820 -3.00 -17.40 -7.01
CA ARG A 820 -1.97 -16.43 -7.41
C ARG A 820 -0.57 -17.02 -7.22
N ARG A 821 0.42 -16.41 -7.86
CA ARG A 821 1.82 -16.76 -7.66
C ARG A 821 2.20 -16.70 -6.17
N SER A 822 3.06 -17.62 -5.76
CA SER A 822 3.46 -17.81 -4.37
C SER A 822 4.14 -16.59 -3.75
N ILE A 823 4.71 -15.69 -4.55
CA ILE A 823 5.27 -14.42 -4.07
C ILE A 823 4.21 -13.50 -3.43
N TYR A 824 2.92 -13.73 -3.74
CA TYR A 824 1.79 -12.99 -3.18
C TYR A 824 1.17 -13.66 -1.95
N PHE A 825 1.80 -14.66 -1.38
CA PHE A 825 1.46 -15.06 -0.02
C PHE A 825 1.93 -14.00 0.98
N THR A 826 1.12 -13.77 2.01
CA THR A 826 1.53 -12.98 3.17
C THR A 826 2.65 -13.71 3.89
N VAL A 827 3.79 -13.06 4.03
CA VAL A 827 4.93 -13.60 4.80
C VAL A 827 4.76 -13.21 6.26
N LYS A 828 4.10 -14.08 7.01
CA LYS A 828 3.89 -13.93 8.46
C LYS A 828 4.83 -14.84 9.22
N ARG A 829 5.68 -14.27 10.08
CA ARG A 829 6.77 -15.01 10.75
C ARG A 829 6.29 -16.14 11.64
N SER A 830 5.16 -15.94 12.34
CA SER A 830 4.53 -16.96 13.20
C SER A 830 3.69 -17.99 12.45
N GLN A 831 3.40 -17.76 11.15
CA GLN A 831 2.51 -18.60 10.35
C GLN A 831 2.99 -18.68 8.91
N LEU A 832 4.08 -19.38 8.69
CA LEU A 832 4.59 -19.63 7.34
C LEU A 832 3.72 -20.65 6.61
N ILE A 833 3.61 -20.50 5.29
CA ILE A 833 2.78 -21.36 4.44
C ILE A 833 3.41 -22.79 4.40
N PRO A 834 2.70 -23.85 4.79
CA PRO A 834 3.24 -25.19 4.97
C PRO A 834 3.96 -25.78 3.75
N ILE A 835 3.41 -25.63 2.53
CA ILE A 835 4.08 -26.10 1.32
C ILE A 835 5.45 -25.44 1.14
N LEU A 836 5.55 -24.13 1.43
CA LEU A 836 6.81 -23.41 1.26
C LEU A 836 7.84 -23.93 2.26
N GLN A 837 7.45 -24.22 3.49
CA GLN A 837 8.34 -24.81 4.51
C GLN A 837 8.81 -26.22 4.14
N VAL A 838 7.91 -27.07 3.62
CA VAL A 838 8.27 -28.43 3.18
C VAL A 838 9.35 -28.42 2.11
N PHE A 839 9.38 -27.38 1.26
CA PHE A 839 10.35 -27.22 0.19
C PHE A 839 11.43 -26.17 0.49
N ASP A 840 11.79 -26.00 1.77
CA ASP A 840 12.95 -25.24 2.26
C ASP A 840 12.85 -23.70 2.03
N SER A 841 11.66 -23.13 2.05
CA SER A 841 11.55 -21.66 2.10
C SER A 841 12.14 -21.14 3.41
N PRO A 842 12.99 -20.10 3.38
CA PRO A 842 13.65 -19.60 4.58
C PRO A 842 12.69 -18.87 5.52
N GLU A 843 13.02 -18.90 6.81
CA GLU A 843 12.40 -18.03 7.80
C GLU A 843 12.94 -16.61 7.63
N PRO A 844 12.08 -15.59 7.51
CA PRO A 844 12.50 -14.22 7.21
C PRO A 844 12.94 -13.46 8.47
N LEU A 845 13.88 -14.03 9.24
CA LEU A 845 14.41 -13.43 10.46
C LEU A 845 15.69 -12.64 10.19
N VAL A 846 16.52 -13.15 9.30
CA VAL A 846 17.81 -12.56 8.92
C VAL A 846 17.98 -12.59 7.40
N SER A 847 18.93 -11.81 6.88
CA SER A 847 19.29 -11.81 5.47
C SER A 847 19.77 -13.18 5.00
N GLN A 848 19.10 -13.76 4.00
CA GLN A 848 19.43 -15.07 3.42
C GLN A 848 20.05 -14.88 2.04
N GLY A 849 21.32 -15.17 1.92
CA GLY A 849 22.03 -15.11 0.62
C GLY A 849 21.99 -16.42 -0.17
N THR A 850 21.71 -17.55 0.50
CA THR A 850 21.58 -18.87 -0.12
C THR A 850 20.52 -19.66 0.63
N ARG A 851 19.60 -20.29 -0.10
CA ARG A 851 18.61 -21.20 0.47
C ARG A 851 19.20 -22.62 0.60
N PRO A 852 18.86 -23.36 1.65
CA PRO A 852 19.09 -24.81 1.66
C PRO A 852 18.25 -25.47 0.55
N ALA A 853 18.72 -26.58 0.03
CA ALA A 853 17.97 -27.43 -0.89
C ALA A 853 18.09 -28.89 -0.43
N THR A 854 17.09 -29.34 0.32
CA THR A 854 17.05 -30.72 0.84
C THR A 854 16.26 -31.64 -0.09
N THR A 855 16.52 -32.92 -0.05
CA THR A 855 15.70 -33.94 -0.68
C THR A 855 15.29 -34.93 0.40
N VAL A 856 14.05 -34.77 0.89
CA VAL A 856 13.52 -35.52 2.01
C VAL A 856 12.15 -36.12 1.71
N ALA A 857 11.84 -37.27 2.36
CA ALA A 857 10.57 -37.98 2.12
C ALA A 857 9.31 -37.13 2.28
N PRO A 858 9.19 -36.19 3.22
CA PRO A 858 7.99 -35.33 3.30
C PRO A 858 7.66 -34.56 2.02
N GLN A 859 8.63 -34.21 1.21
CA GLN A 859 8.42 -33.50 -0.07
C GLN A 859 7.67 -34.39 -1.09
N ALA A 860 8.12 -35.62 -1.27
CA ALA A 860 7.45 -36.60 -2.13
C ALA A 860 6.07 -36.97 -1.60
N LEU A 861 5.95 -37.17 -0.29
CA LEU A 861 4.67 -37.48 0.37
C LEU A 861 3.68 -36.33 0.24
N TRP A 862 4.14 -35.11 0.30
CA TRP A 862 3.28 -33.94 0.10
C TRP A 862 2.68 -33.92 -1.31
N LEU A 863 3.49 -34.14 -2.35
CA LEU A 863 3.01 -34.18 -3.74
C LEU A 863 1.99 -35.33 -3.97
N LEU A 864 2.24 -36.50 -3.35
CA LEU A 864 1.41 -37.68 -3.53
C LEU A 864 0.09 -37.65 -2.72
N ASN A 865 0.07 -37.02 -1.54
CA ASN A 865 -1.02 -37.15 -0.59
C ASN A 865 -1.81 -35.86 -0.35
N ASN A 866 -1.29 -34.69 -0.77
CA ASN A 866 -1.98 -33.44 -0.53
C ASN A 866 -3.26 -33.33 -1.36
N PRO A 867 -4.43 -33.09 -0.74
CA PRO A 867 -5.71 -32.98 -1.43
C PRO A 867 -5.73 -31.89 -2.50
N GLN A 868 -5.00 -30.82 -2.31
CA GLN A 868 -4.89 -29.71 -3.25
C GLN A 868 -4.24 -30.13 -4.56
N VAL A 869 -3.15 -30.93 -4.49
CA VAL A 869 -2.48 -31.43 -5.72
C VAL A 869 -3.45 -32.31 -6.52
N ARG A 870 -4.21 -33.14 -5.80
CA ARG A 870 -5.25 -33.97 -6.45
C ARG A 870 -6.39 -33.13 -7.04
N GLU A 871 -6.79 -32.08 -6.37
CA GLU A 871 -7.79 -31.15 -6.90
C GLU A 871 -7.29 -30.45 -8.18
N TRP A 872 -6.05 -30.00 -8.18
CA TRP A 872 -5.41 -29.40 -9.37
C TRP A 872 -5.32 -30.40 -10.52
N ALA A 873 -4.93 -31.67 -10.24
CA ALA A 873 -4.94 -32.72 -11.25
C ALA A 873 -6.36 -32.99 -11.80
N SER A 874 -7.40 -32.99 -10.95
CA SER A 874 -8.80 -33.14 -11.36
C SER A 874 -9.29 -31.98 -12.23
N ARG A 875 -8.88 -30.75 -11.86
CA ARG A 875 -9.14 -29.57 -12.69
C ARG A 875 -8.50 -29.70 -14.07
N TRP A 876 -7.24 -30.10 -14.09
CA TRP A 876 -6.53 -30.33 -15.36
C TRP A 876 -7.21 -31.41 -16.18
N ALA A 877 -7.58 -32.57 -15.60
CA ALA A 877 -8.31 -33.64 -16.27
C ALA A 877 -9.64 -33.16 -16.90
N SER A 878 -10.27 -32.14 -16.30
CA SER A 878 -11.52 -31.57 -16.83
C SER A 878 -11.30 -30.56 -17.98
N GLN A 879 -10.11 -30.00 -18.08
CA GLN A 879 -9.75 -29.00 -19.10
C GLN A 879 -8.98 -29.59 -20.29
N GLU A 880 -8.29 -30.73 -20.06
CA GLU A 880 -7.49 -31.35 -21.11
C GLU A 880 -8.38 -31.85 -22.23
N GLY A 881 -8.10 -31.40 -23.44
CA GLY A 881 -8.88 -31.78 -24.63
C GLY A 881 -8.75 -33.25 -25.03
N GLY A 882 -9.74 -33.78 -25.71
CA GLY A 882 -9.75 -35.18 -26.17
C GLY A 882 -10.31 -36.15 -25.12
N ASN A 883 -10.50 -37.40 -25.54
CA ASN A 883 -11.01 -38.46 -24.69
C ASN A 883 -9.91 -39.50 -24.42
N PRO A 884 -9.49 -39.68 -23.15
CA PRO A 884 -8.44 -40.62 -22.78
C PRO A 884 -8.76 -42.08 -23.12
N ARG A 885 -10.04 -42.37 -23.43
CA ARG A 885 -10.49 -43.72 -23.83
C ARG A 885 -10.40 -43.96 -25.35
N SER A 886 -10.83 -42.98 -26.16
CA SER A 886 -10.83 -43.14 -27.64
C SER A 886 -9.49 -42.86 -28.28
N GLU A 887 -8.70 -41.91 -27.70
CA GLU A 887 -7.41 -41.47 -28.22
C GLU A 887 -6.31 -41.43 -27.14
N PRO A 888 -6.04 -42.57 -26.47
CA PRO A 888 -5.19 -42.55 -25.26
C PRO A 888 -3.78 -42.05 -25.53
N ASP A 889 -3.18 -42.39 -26.67
CA ASP A 889 -1.81 -41.99 -26.99
C ASP A 889 -1.68 -40.48 -27.17
N LEU A 890 -2.57 -39.90 -27.96
CA LEU A 890 -2.58 -38.46 -28.22
C LEU A 890 -2.83 -37.69 -26.94
N TRP A 891 -3.72 -38.18 -26.07
CA TRP A 891 -4.02 -37.57 -24.78
C TRP A 891 -2.80 -37.66 -23.83
N ILE A 892 -2.13 -38.82 -23.76
CA ILE A 892 -0.91 -39.00 -22.96
C ILE A 892 0.22 -38.11 -23.50
N HIS A 893 0.40 -38.00 -24.80
CA HIS A 893 1.41 -37.10 -25.39
C HIS A 893 1.22 -35.65 -24.91
N ARG A 894 -0.01 -35.14 -24.98
CA ARG A 894 -0.33 -33.77 -24.51
C ARG A 894 -0.07 -33.62 -23.03
N ALA A 895 -0.45 -34.59 -22.21
CA ALA A 895 -0.21 -34.56 -20.79
C ALA A 895 1.30 -34.49 -20.45
N TYR A 896 2.10 -35.29 -21.12
CA TYR A 896 3.57 -35.25 -20.93
C TYR A 896 4.20 -33.95 -21.46
N GLN A 897 3.76 -33.46 -22.61
CA GLN A 897 4.26 -32.18 -23.16
C GLN A 897 3.95 -31.02 -22.20
N ARG A 898 2.78 -31.03 -21.59
CA ARG A 898 2.36 -29.95 -20.65
C ARG A 898 3.07 -30.07 -19.31
N ALA A 899 3.19 -31.28 -18.74
CA ALA A 899 3.81 -31.49 -17.43
C ALA A 899 5.35 -31.43 -17.48
N LEU A 900 5.94 -32.09 -18.49
CA LEU A 900 7.38 -32.35 -18.54
C LEU A 900 8.08 -31.67 -19.72
N GLN A 901 7.34 -30.95 -20.52
CA GLN A 901 7.81 -30.26 -21.74
C GLN A 901 8.51 -31.20 -22.74
N ARG A 902 8.15 -32.48 -22.73
CA ARG A 902 8.65 -33.51 -23.67
C ARG A 902 7.60 -34.55 -23.98
N LEU A 903 7.81 -35.33 -25.03
CA LEU A 903 7.00 -36.52 -25.31
C LEU A 903 7.34 -37.66 -24.32
N PRO A 904 6.38 -38.58 -24.06
CA PRO A 904 6.68 -39.79 -23.28
C PRO A 904 7.63 -40.68 -24.08
N ARG A 905 8.51 -41.37 -23.39
CA ARG A 905 9.26 -42.47 -23.97
C ARG A 905 8.33 -43.66 -24.28
N ASP A 906 8.71 -44.55 -25.15
CA ASP A 906 7.89 -45.74 -25.53
C ASP A 906 7.44 -46.54 -24.30
N THR A 907 8.34 -46.70 -23.32
CA THR A 907 8.06 -47.40 -22.05
C THR A 907 7.05 -46.63 -21.18
N GLU A 908 7.16 -45.32 -21.13
CA GLU A 908 6.26 -44.43 -20.37
C GLU A 908 4.88 -44.39 -21.04
N LEU A 909 4.82 -44.33 -22.38
CA LEU A 909 3.56 -44.37 -23.13
C LEU A 909 2.79 -45.66 -22.89
N LYS A 910 3.49 -46.81 -22.98
CA LYS A 910 2.91 -48.14 -22.74
C LYS A 910 2.39 -48.27 -21.29
N ALA A 911 3.21 -47.84 -20.31
CA ALA A 911 2.85 -47.88 -18.91
C ALA A 911 1.62 -46.96 -18.60
N SER A 912 1.62 -45.75 -19.14
CA SER A 912 0.51 -44.79 -18.97
C SER A 912 -0.80 -45.28 -19.57
N ARG A 913 -0.73 -45.89 -20.78
CA ARG A 913 -1.88 -46.52 -21.43
C ARG A 913 -2.48 -47.64 -20.60
N LEU A 914 -1.61 -48.59 -20.12
CA LEU A 914 -2.04 -49.68 -19.26
C LEU A 914 -2.68 -49.17 -17.97
N PHE A 915 -2.05 -48.19 -17.32
CA PHE A 915 -2.54 -47.55 -16.11
C PHE A 915 -3.92 -46.94 -16.32
N LEU A 916 -4.12 -46.14 -17.36
CA LEU A 916 -5.42 -45.54 -17.68
C LEU A 916 -6.51 -46.60 -17.87
N ALA A 917 -6.20 -47.66 -18.66
CA ALA A 917 -7.15 -48.73 -18.92
C ALA A 917 -7.58 -49.46 -17.61
N GLN A 918 -6.59 -49.78 -16.76
CA GLN A 918 -6.84 -50.44 -15.46
C GLN A 918 -7.64 -49.56 -14.51
N GLN A 919 -7.30 -48.28 -14.38
CA GLN A 919 -8.05 -47.35 -13.51
C GLN A 919 -9.46 -47.08 -14.03
N MET A 920 -9.65 -46.91 -15.33
CA MET A 920 -11.02 -46.77 -15.89
C MET A 920 -11.92 -47.97 -15.58
N GLU A 921 -11.38 -49.18 -15.72
CA GLU A 921 -12.13 -50.40 -15.39
C GLU A 921 -12.41 -50.52 -13.89
N ARG A 922 -11.42 -50.19 -13.04
CA ARG A 922 -11.60 -50.14 -11.58
C ARG A 922 -12.70 -49.19 -11.15
N TYR A 923 -12.73 -47.97 -11.71
CA TYR A 923 -13.75 -46.97 -11.41
C TYR A 923 -15.13 -47.37 -11.96
N ARG A 924 -15.17 -48.02 -13.13
CA ARG A 924 -16.43 -48.53 -13.72
C ARG A 924 -17.03 -49.63 -12.86
N THR A 925 -16.23 -50.58 -12.44
CA THR A 925 -16.69 -51.69 -11.55
C THR A 925 -17.03 -51.14 -10.15
N GLY A 926 -16.41 -50.08 -9.69
CA GLY A 926 -16.73 -49.35 -8.46
C GLY A 926 -17.99 -48.48 -8.55
N GLY A 927 -18.70 -48.42 -9.67
CA GLY A 927 -19.94 -47.67 -9.83
C GLY A 927 -19.76 -46.13 -9.96
N THR A 928 -18.58 -45.65 -10.31
CA THR A 928 -18.28 -44.22 -10.46
C THR A 928 -18.93 -43.67 -11.75
N SER A 929 -19.58 -42.52 -11.67
CA SER A 929 -20.29 -41.89 -12.79
C SER A 929 -19.37 -41.31 -13.89
N GLN A 930 -18.08 -41.08 -13.60
CA GLN A 930 -17.11 -40.49 -14.52
C GLN A 930 -15.76 -41.26 -14.48
N PRO A 931 -15.75 -42.57 -14.86
CA PRO A 931 -14.55 -43.40 -14.72
C PRO A 931 -13.35 -42.91 -15.54
N GLU A 932 -13.56 -42.38 -16.74
CA GLU A 932 -12.51 -41.81 -17.59
C GLU A 932 -11.83 -40.61 -16.95
N ARG A 933 -12.63 -39.69 -16.41
CA ARG A 933 -12.10 -38.50 -15.73
C ARG A 933 -11.31 -38.82 -14.46
N MET A 934 -11.81 -39.79 -13.67
CA MET A 934 -11.11 -40.22 -12.46
C MET A 934 -9.78 -40.89 -12.79
N ALA A 935 -9.75 -41.76 -13.80
CA ALA A 935 -8.53 -42.40 -14.28
C ALA A 935 -7.53 -41.38 -14.84
N ALA A 936 -8.02 -40.41 -15.61
CA ALA A 936 -7.21 -39.26 -16.08
C ALA A 936 -6.63 -38.47 -14.93
N THR A 937 -7.45 -38.14 -13.90
CA THR A 937 -6.98 -37.45 -12.68
C THR A 937 -5.85 -38.20 -11.98
N ASP A 938 -5.95 -39.53 -11.89
CA ASP A 938 -4.92 -40.35 -11.23
C ASP A 938 -3.61 -40.33 -12.03
N LEU A 939 -3.64 -40.43 -13.37
CA LEU A 939 -2.44 -40.35 -14.19
C LEU A 939 -1.80 -38.96 -14.11
N LEU A 940 -2.61 -37.90 -14.20
CA LEU A 940 -2.10 -36.52 -14.14
C LEU A 940 -1.52 -36.21 -12.76
N HIS A 941 -2.14 -36.70 -11.68
CA HIS A 941 -1.58 -36.60 -10.32
C HIS A 941 -0.23 -37.31 -10.22
N ALA A 942 -0.10 -38.52 -10.79
CA ALA A 942 1.19 -39.21 -10.85
C ALA A 942 2.24 -38.41 -11.62
N LEU A 943 1.90 -37.81 -12.76
CA LEU A 943 2.81 -36.93 -13.51
C LEU A 943 3.26 -35.70 -12.71
N LEU A 944 2.35 -35.04 -11.98
CA LEU A 944 2.69 -33.89 -11.13
C LEU A 944 3.63 -34.28 -9.98
N SER A 945 3.67 -35.54 -9.60
CA SER A 945 4.49 -36.06 -8.51
C SER A 945 5.89 -36.55 -8.95
N LEU A 946 6.20 -36.44 -10.25
CA LEU A 946 7.51 -36.86 -10.78
C LEU A 946 8.60 -35.86 -10.38
N ASN A 947 9.79 -36.36 -10.07
CA ASN A 947 10.96 -35.51 -9.82
C ASN A 947 11.26 -34.55 -10.97
N GLU A 948 11.01 -34.97 -12.20
CA GLU A 948 11.21 -34.17 -13.42
C GLU A 948 10.38 -32.88 -13.44
N VAL A 949 9.26 -32.81 -12.69
CA VAL A 949 8.48 -31.59 -12.53
C VAL A 949 9.19 -30.57 -11.64
N ILE A 950 9.90 -31.04 -10.61
CA ILE A 950 10.50 -30.22 -9.55
C ILE A 950 12.01 -30.05 -9.67
N TYR A 951 12.66 -30.74 -10.63
CA TYR A 951 14.08 -30.56 -10.95
C TYR A 951 14.25 -29.94 -12.33
N VAL A 952 15.25 -29.09 -12.45
CA VAL A 952 15.67 -28.46 -13.72
C VAL A 952 17.09 -28.90 -14.01
N ASP A 953 17.25 -29.37 -15.25
CA ASP A 953 18.54 -29.79 -15.81
C ASP A 953 19.24 -28.60 -16.45
#